data_166c2f16ad2b2b7aa698ecff0fbcc783
#
_entry.id   166c2f16ad2b2b7aa698ecff0fbcc783
#
_cell.length_a   1.000
_cell.length_b   1.000
_cell.length_c   1.000
_cell.angle_alpha   90.00
_cell.angle_beta   90.00
_cell.angle_gamma   90.00
#
_symmetry.space_group_name_H-M   'P 1'
#
loop_
_entity.id
_entity.type
_entity.pdbx_description
1 polymer ?
#
loop_
_entity_poly.entity_id
_entity_poly.type
_entity_poly.pdbx_seq_one_letter_code
_entity_poly.pdbx_strand_id
1 'polypeptide(L)'
;MGGPSKLTDAEKQAFAIFDLILSTSEDRPFSGQTLEQMQQDIADWKATNPALKAIEQASSEVHLAFLTHSLEWLKDQTKNRPHFRVTSTLFDVTLHVLNVLPRPLPADTVTSLLCALRNDDWTRGYFPFPQFLSALTRQQITDEMRSHLRSLYLYYAPSPTGKIEKHHQAIRELIGELMRVDGERQLDPGRGPWSQIVFDELSLKEEVLRTGWEALLEHCRELEQTVPAMKWNKRAQELIAALGAEQDVVETFLRWLSLGPTPGQPSEARSPIEDSAYQKGAVWIVALSRKGGAARVLGDFGIACLRKIRMLGAVSQKVGFACVQALGAMECNEAISQLSRLRAKVRYSVARRLIEKSLGQAAERAGMTTEDLEDSCVERFSLNAEGKVEVALGDAKAHLKLNEDGDVATAWYNADGKLMKSAPAHVRKAFAQDVKAVAKLAKELEQANFTQRFRLEASLAYSRTMSVDHWRKHFLDHPLLSFLGRRLIWIFCNAKGWEQSGIATNDEEASDCTARDFSGAPVDISLAQTVSLWHPLSSDAMEVQRWRDRIFAQSIRQPFRQAFREFYTMTEDERKAVMHSNRFAGVLMRQHQLSSLCRARGWEYRLMGTGFDGFNVPSKALPQWNMRVEFYVDIPSDRDPSLKDSGLNEQSGSGINLFVSSDQVRFYRDRHEIPLDEVPALVYSEVMRDVDLFTSVCAIGDDEKWADQGDRGTGLLAERFDVEELSALVELRASILNRVLPQTPIANRCRVEKSWLVIQGQLGTYHVQLFWGGAMLFVPPPPRWLNIPRPLLDAVHLDLSAIPIDIDYRTEMILRKAYVLADDWKIDSPDMIRQLMPE
;
A
#
# COMPACT_ATOMS: atom_id res chain seq x y z
N MET A 1 -32.62 -14.18 30.84
CA MET A 1 -34.01 -13.68 30.82
C MET A 1 -34.17 -12.76 32.03
N GLY A 2 -33.82 -11.48 31.91
CA GLY A 2 -34.11 -10.46 32.88
C GLY A 2 -35.41 -9.77 32.43
N GLY A 3 -36.43 -9.79 33.32
CA GLY A 3 -37.68 -9.07 33.05
C GLY A 3 -37.40 -7.56 32.87
N PRO A 4 -38.30 -6.81 32.21
CA PRO A 4 -38.11 -5.39 31.97
C PRO A 4 -37.97 -4.68 33.33
N SER A 5 -36.78 -4.13 33.61
CA SER A 5 -36.55 -3.25 34.76
C SER A 5 -37.52 -2.09 34.65
N LYS A 6 -38.34 -1.83 35.68
CA LYS A 6 -39.22 -0.66 35.72
C LYS A 6 -38.32 0.57 35.71
N LEU A 7 -38.53 1.44 34.71
CA LEU A 7 -37.86 2.72 34.61
C LEU A 7 -38.00 3.53 35.92
N THR A 8 -36.93 4.10 36.36
CA THR A 8 -36.95 5.04 37.52
C THR A 8 -37.79 6.27 37.19
N ASP A 9 -38.23 7.00 38.17
CA ASP A 9 -39.01 8.22 37.94
C ASP A 9 -38.13 9.31 37.26
N ALA A 10 -36.82 9.30 37.50
CA ALA A 10 -35.87 10.17 36.82
C ALA A 10 -35.73 9.82 35.31
N GLU A 11 -35.69 8.54 34.99
CA GLU A 11 -35.67 8.07 33.57
C GLU A 11 -36.96 8.44 32.85
N LYS A 12 -38.13 8.25 33.48
CA LYS A 12 -39.41 8.64 32.90
C LYS A 12 -39.49 10.14 32.61
N GLN A 13 -38.98 10.98 33.54
CA GLN A 13 -38.95 12.40 33.35
C GLN A 13 -37.95 12.80 32.26
N ALA A 14 -36.79 12.17 32.20
CA ALA A 14 -35.79 12.39 31.14
C ALA A 14 -36.35 12.07 29.76
N PHE A 15 -37.06 10.94 29.61
CA PHE A 15 -37.75 10.58 28.36
C PHE A 15 -38.83 11.59 27.98
N ALA A 16 -39.62 12.07 28.90
CA ALA A 16 -40.64 13.10 28.63
C ALA A 16 -40.02 14.39 28.13
N ILE A 17 -38.89 14.81 28.70
CA ILE A 17 -38.13 15.99 28.21
C ILE A 17 -37.58 15.73 26.82
N PHE A 18 -37.08 14.52 26.55
CA PHE A 18 -36.56 14.12 25.25
C PHE A 18 -37.65 14.16 24.17
N ASP A 19 -38.83 13.60 24.44
CA ASP A 19 -39.97 13.66 23.53
C ASP A 19 -40.42 15.09 23.27
N LEU A 20 -40.34 15.96 24.29
CA LEU A 20 -40.60 17.39 24.15
C LEU A 20 -39.59 18.09 23.24
N ILE A 21 -38.31 17.67 23.24
CA ILE A 21 -37.29 18.13 22.31
C ILE A 21 -37.69 17.73 20.89
N LEU A 22 -38.07 16.47 20.67
CA LEU A 22 -38.45 16.00 19.36
C LEU A 22 -39.62 16.78 18.77
N SER A 23 -40.65 17.03 19.59
CA SER A 23 -41.86 17.73 19.16
C SER A 23 -41.66 19.25 18.95
N THR A 24 -40.76 19.89 19.69
CA THR A 24 -40.54 21.37 19.63
C THR A 24 -39.37 21.78 18.75
N SER A 25 -38.59 20.84 18.24
CA SER A 25 -37.40 21.12 17.41
C SER A 25 -37.74 21.68 16.04
N GLU A 26 -38.94 21.41 15.51
CA GLU A 26 -39.38 21.94 14.21
C GLU A 26 -39.60 23.46 14.25
N ASP A 27 -39.92 24.03 15.42
CA ASP A 27 -40.13 25.46 15.63
C ASP A 27 -38.83 26.27 15.75
N ARG A 28 -37.68 25.61 15.77
CA ARG A 28 -36.37 26.28 15.85
C ARG A 28 -36.12 27.15 14.61
N PRO A 29 -35.82 28.46 14.78
CA PRO A 29 -35.48 29.32 13.64
C PRO A 29 -34.27 28.86 12.88
N PHE A 30 -34.35 28.86 11.56
CA PHE A 30 -33.25 28.43 10.68
C PHE A 30 -32.89 29.41 9.57
N SER A 31 -33.70 30.41 9.34
CA SER A 31 -33.50 31.43 8.31
C SER A 31 -33.64 32.82 8.87
N GLY A 32 -32.54 33.54 8.94
CA GLY A 32 -32.50 34.99 9.19
C GLY A 32 -31.95 35.70 7.96
N GLN A 33 -32.28 36.96 7.77
CA GLN A 33 -31.76 37.79 6.69
C GLN A 33 -30.28 38.15 6.88
N THR A 34 -29.82 38.20 8.15
CA THR A 34 -28.42 38.43 8.52
C THR A 34 -27.98 37.46 9.63
N LEU A 35 -26.67 37.29 9.82
CA LEU A 35 -26.12 36.43 10.89
C LEU A 35 -26.55 36.92 12.28
N GLU A 36 -26.61 38.26 12.52
CA GLU A 36 -27.05 38.88 13.77
C GLU A 36 -28.52 38.58 14.05
N GLN A 37 -29.40 38.73 13.05
CA GLN A 37 -30.82 38.41 13.14
C GLN A 37 -31.02 36.94 13.52
N MET A 38 -30.33 36.02 12.84
CA MET A 38 -30.41 34.60 13.14
C MET A 38 -29.94 34.25 14.55
N GLN A 39 -28.88 34.91 15.04
CA GLN A 39 -28.41 34.75 16.43
C GLN A 39 -29.45 35.25 17.46
N GLN A 40 -30.10 36.35 17.19
CA GLN A 40 -31.16 36.88 18.07
C GLN A 40 -32.37 35.97 18.09
N ASP A 41 -32.86 35.54 16.90
CA ASP A 41 -34.01 34.64 16.78
C ASP A 41 -33.78 33.29 17.50
N ILE A 42 -32.55 32.75 17.43
CA ILE A 42 -32.17 31.56 18.19
C ILE A 42 -32.14 31.82 19.69
N ALA A 43 -31.66 32.98 20.14
CA ALA A 43 -31.62 33.35 21.56
C ALA A 43 -33.05 33.50 22.14
N ASP A 44 -33.95 34.14 21.40
CA ASP A 44 -35.35 34.32 21.79
C ASP A 44 -36.09 32.97 21.83
N TRP A 45 -35.83 32.10 20.83
CA TRP A 45 -36.38 30.73 20.83
C TRP A 45 -35.86 29.90 22.01
N LYS A 46 -34.57 29.99 22.35
CA LYS A 46 -34.02 29.32 23.55
C LYS A 46 -34.70 29.78 24.84
N ALA A 47 -34.95 31.06 25.00
CA ALA A 47 -35.61 31.61 26.18
C ALA A 47 -37.08 31.15 26.33
N THR A 48 -37.72 30.75 25.25
CA THR A 48 -39.15 30.37 25.26
C THR A 48 -39.37 28.86 25.14
N ASN A 49 -38.38 28.10 24.72
CA ASN A 49 -38.53 26.67 24.44
C ASN A 49 -38.90 25.86 25.70
N PRO A 50 -39.98 25.08 25.67
CA PRO A 50 -40.49 24.35 26.85
C PRO A 50 -39.54 23.23 27.30
N ALA A 51 -38.80 22.58 26.39
CA ALA A 51 -37.85 21.51 26.73
C ALA A 51 -36.65 22.08 27.53
N LEU A 52 -36.13 23.25 27.13
CA LEU A 52 -35.04 23.91 27.85
C LEU A 52 -35.52 24.32 29.25
N LYS A 53 -36.75 24.88 29.37
CA LYS A 53 -37.32 25.22 30.69
C LYS A 53 -37.55 24.00 31.58
N ALA A 54 -38.00 22.88 31.00
CA ALA A 54 -38.21 21.65 31.77
C ALA A 54 -36.87 21.09 32.29
N ILE A 55 -35.80 21.14 31.49
CA ILE A 55 -34.48 20.66 31.93
C ILE A 55 -33.83 21.57 32.95
N GLU A 56 -34.06 22.90 32.88
CA GLU A 56 -33.58 23.84 33.88
C GLU A 56 -34.17 23.60 35.29
N GLN A 57 -35.38 23.04 35.35
CA GLN A 57 -36.07 22.75 36.61
C GLN A 57 -35.84 21.31 37.09
N ALA A 58 -35.15 20.49 36.32
CA ALA A 58 -34.95 19.07 36.59
C ALA A 58 -33.89 18.81 37.66
N SER A 59 -33.95 17.64 38.31
CA SER A 59 -32.93 17.19 39.24
C SER A 59 -31.69 16.68 38.55
N SER A 60 -30.57 16.59 39.28
CA SER A 60 -29.31 16.02 38.77
C SER A 60 -29.46 14.56 38.29
N GLU A 61 -30.36 13.78 38.91
CA GLU A 61 -30.64 12.40 38.48
C GLU A 61 -31.32 12.39 37.11
N VAL A 62 -32.26 13.33 36.87
CA VAL A 62 -32.92 13.49 35.56
C VAL A 62 -31.92 13.96 34.51
N HIS A 63 -31.00 14.88 34.85
CA HIS A 63 -29.92 15.32 33.97
C HIS A 63 -29.01 14.18 33.53
N LEU A 64 -28.61 13.26 34.44
CA LEU A 64 -27.79 12.10 34.12
C LEU A 64 -28.53 11.10 33.23
N ALA A 65 -29.81 10.82 33.57
CA ALA A 65 -30.63 9.94 32.73
C ALA A 65 -30.84 10.54 31.32
N PHE A 66 -31.00 11.85 31.22
CA PHE A 66 -31.11 12.56 29.94
C PHE A 66 -29.84 12.44 29.08
N LEU A 67 -28.65 12.61 29.68
CA LEU A 67 -27.39 12.46 28.97
C LEU A 67 -27.23 11.05 28.39
N THR A 68 -27.53 10.03 29.16
CA THR A 68 -27.43 8.64 28.75
C THR A 68 -28.41 8.35 27.60
N HIS A 69 -29.66 8.78 27.75
CA HIS A 69 -30.70 8.57 26.73
C HIS A 69 -30.40 9.33 25.43
N SER A 70 -29.95 10.57 25.51
CA SER A 70 -29.55 11.37 24.34
C SER A 70 -28.47 10.70 23.54
N LEU A 71 -27.50 10.07 24.22
CA LEU A 71 -26.41 9.37 23.58
C LEU A 71 -26.87 8.07 22.89
N GLU A 72 -27.72 7.29 23.55
CA GLU A 72 -28.29 6.08 22.98
C GLU A 72 -29.12 6.40 21.73
N TRP A 73 -29.94 7.44 21.80
CA TRP A 73 -30.71 7.89 20.67
C TRP A 73 -29.82 8.35 19.51
N LEU A 74 -28.76 9.14 19.76
CA LEU A 74 -27.80 9.54 18.74
C LEU A 74 -27.13 8.36 18.05
N LYS A 75 -26.81 7.31 18.79
CA LYS A 75 -26.27 6.05 18.23
C LYS A 75 -27.27 5.36 17.31
N ASP A 76 -28.53 5.27 17.70
CA ASP A 76 -29.58 4.62 16.90
C ASP A 76 -29.87 5.38 15.59
N GLN A 77 -29.65 6.70 15.57
CA GLN A 77 -29.89 7.52 14.39
C GLN A 77 -28.75 7.47 13.34
N THR A 78 -27.72 6.69 13.52
CA THR A 78 -26.61 6.56 12.55
C THR A 78 -27.07 6.13 11.16
N LYS A 79 -28.16 5.35 11.07
CA LYS A 79 -28.75 4.87 9.80
C LYS A 79 -29.78 5.86 9.21
N ASN A 80 -30.55 6.55 10.04
CA ASN A 80 -31.62 7.48 9.63
C ASN A 80 -31.34 8.86 10.22
N ARG A 81 -30.45 9.63 9.56
CA ARG A 81 -30.04 10.95 10.04
C ARG A 81 -31.24 11.87 10.29
N PRO A 82 -31.50 12.29 11.53
CA PRO A 82 -32.60 13.17 11.85
C PRO A 82 -32.37 14.58 11.29
N HIS A 83 -33.47 15.35 11.20
CA HIS A 83 -33.41 16.70 10.71
C HIS A 83 -32.45 17.57 11.55
N PHE A 84 -31.68 18.45 10.91
CA PHE A 84 -30.68 19.32 11.57
C PHE A 84 -31.21 20.10 12.79
N ARG A 85 -32.48 20.49 12.76
CA ARG A 85 -33.11 21.23 13.88
C ARG A 85 -33.19 20.40 15.16
N VAL A 86 -33.50 19.10 15.04
CA VAL A 86 -33.56 18.17 16.19
C VAL A 86 -32.18 18.02 16.82
N THR A 87 -31.17 17.79 16.02
CA THR A 87 -29.80 17.58 16.52
C THR A 87 -29.22 18.85 17.13
N SER A 88 -29.52 20.02 16.55
CA SER A 88 -29.08 21.29 17.10
C SER A 88 -29.78 21.63 18.42
N THR A 89 -31.08 21.31 18.57
CA THR A 89 -31.81 21.49 19.83
C THR A 89 -31.26 20.55 20.90
N LEU A 90 -31.04 19.29 20.55
CA LEU A 90 -30.45 18.30 21.44
C LEU A 90 -29.04 18.72 21.90
N PHE A 91 -28.23 19.30 21.01
CA PHE A 91 -26.93 19.88 21.37
C PHE A 91 -27.05 20.96 22.43
N ASP A 92 -27.95 21.94 22.25
CA ASP A 92 -28.12 23.02 23.18
C ASP A 92 -28.60 22.54 24.56
N VAL A 93 -29.54 21.61 24.63
CA VAL A 93 -30.03 21.02 25.90
C VAL A 93 -28.92 20.18 26.57
N THR A 94 -28.20 19.37 25.82
CA THR A 94 -27.07 18.56 26.34
C THR A 94 -25.96 19.45 26.90
N LEU A 95 -25.67 20.57 26.22
CA LEU A 95 -24.70 21.56 26.68
C LEU A 95 -25.13 22.21 28.02
N HIS A 96 -26.40 22.56 28.14
CA HIS A 96 -26.95 23.10 29.40
C HIS A 96 -26.81 22.06 30.53
N VAL A 97 -27.19 20.82 30.29
CA VAL A 97 -27.10 19.71 31.28
C VAL A 97 -25.65 19.52 31.75
N LEU A 98 -24.69 19.50 30.86
CA LEU A 98 -23.26 19.38 31.21
C LEU A 98 -22.73 20.54 32.05
N ASN A 99 -23.29 21.73 31.89
CA ASN A 99 -22.90 22.92 32.68
C ASN A 99 -23.48 22.94 34.10
N VAL A 100 -24.63 22.30 34.33
CA VAL A 100 -25.31 22.32 35.63
C VAL A 100 -25.10 21.07 36.49
N LEU A 101 -24.60 19.99 35.90
CA LEU A 101 -24.33 18.74 36.61
C LEU A 101 -23.22 18.91 37.66
N PRO A 102 -23.42 18.32 38.88
CA PRO A 102 -22.37 18.31 39.90
C PRO A 102 -21.17 17.47 39.45
N ARG A 103 -20.00 17.90 39.94
CA ARG A 103 -18.71 17.24 39.62
C ARG A 103 -18.14 16.53 40.83
N PRO A 104 -17.48 15.34 40.68
CA PRO A 104 -17.20 14.62 39.44
C PRO A 104 -18.41 13.87 38.87
N LEU A 105 -18.45 13.68 37.55
CA LEU A 105 -19.50 12.88 36.91
C LEU A 105 -19.35 11.39 37.30
N PRO A 106 -20.43 10.57 37.37
CA PRO A 106 -20.35 9.15 37.67
C PRO A 106 -19.51 8.38 36.65
N ALA A 107 -18.65 7.46 37.12
CA ALA A 107 -17.70 6.75 36.31
C ALA A 107 -18.35 5.93 35.17
N ASP A 108 -19.46 5.23 35.46
CA ASP A 108 -20.20 4.44 34.48
C ASP A 108 -20.75 5.30 33.33
N THR A 109 -21.29 6.48 33.67
CA THR A 109 -21.79 7.46 32.71
C THR A 109 -20.65 7.97 31.83
N VAL A 110 -19.50 8.33 32.42
CA VAL A 110 -18.32 8.80 31.68
C VAL A 110 -17.80 7.74 30.74
N THR A 111 -17.67 6.49 31.19
CA THR A 111 -17.22 5.37 30.37
C THR A 111 -18.14 5.14 29.18
N SER A 112 -19.45 5.11 29.40
CA SER A 112 -20.47 4.95 28.35
C SER A 112 -20.40 6.07 27.30
N LEU A 113 -20.28 7.34 27.75
CA LEU A 113 -20.14 8.52 26.88
C LEU A 113 -18.85 8.45 26.04
N LEU A 114 -17.72 8.16 26.65
CA LEU A 114 -16.43 8.01 25.94
C LEU A 114 -16.45 6.86 24.92
N CYS A 115 -17.04 5.73 25.30
CA CYS A 115 -17.18 4.57 24.39
C CYS A 115 -18.00 4.92 23.15
N ALA A 116 -19.11 5.62 23.32
CA ALA A 116 -19.95 6.04 22.22
C ALA A 116 -19.30 7.07 21.32
N LEU A 117 -18.74 8.12 21.90
CA LEU A 117 -18.06 9.19 21.19
C LEU A 117 -16.82 8.70 20.43
N ARG A 118 -16.16 7.64 20.89
CA ARG A 118 -15.03 7.02 20.18
C ARG A 118 -15.43 6.41 18.85
N ASN A 119 -16.60 5.83 18.76
CA ASN A 119 -16.97 4.93 17.69
C ASN A 119 -17.73 5.61 16.53
N ASP A 120 -18.20 6.84 16.70
CA ASP A 120 -19.05 7.50 15.72
C ASP A 120 -18.76 8.99 15.54
N ASP A 121 -18.35 9.36 14.30
CA ASP A 121 -18.05 10.75 13.90
C ASP A 121 -19.29 11.64 13.93
N TRP A 122 -20.44 11.07 13.58
CA TRP A 122 -21.70 11.80 13.53
C TRP A 122 -22.14 12.21 14.95
N THR A 123 -22.07 11.26 15.90
CA THR A 123 -22.37 11.52 17.32
C THR A 123 -21.45 12.61 17.88
N ARG A 124 -20.15 12.61 17.54
CA ARG A 124 -19.20 13.66 17.95
C ARG A 124 -19.57 15.05 17.42
N GLY A 125 -20.10 15.13 16.21
CA GLY A 125 -20.51 16.39 15.58
C GLY A 125 -21.70 17.06 16.25
N TYR A 126 -22.55 16.29 16.93
CA TYR A 126 -23.77 16.77 17.56
C TYR A 126 -23.80 16.66 19.10
N PHE A 127 -22.64 16.39 19.69
CA PHE A 127 -22.46 16.35 21.15
C PHE A 127 -21.47 17.43 21.59
N PRO A 128 -21.74 18.19 22.71
CA PRO A 128 -20.84 19.25 23.20
C PRO A 128 -19.58 18.65 23.85
N PHE A 129 -18.74 18.05 23.05
CA PHE A 129 -17.59 17.23 23.44
C PHE A 129 -16.51 18.00 24.23
N PRO A 130 -16.11 19.25 23.88
CA PRO A 130 -15.14 20.00 24.64
C PRO A 130 -15.61 20.30 26.08
N GLN A 131 -16.89 20.62 26.25
CA GLN A 131 -17.50 20.90 27.55
C GLN A 131 -17.58 19.64 28.40
N PHE A 132 -17.91 18.51 27.80
CA PHE A 132 -17.86 17.21 28.46
C PHE A 132 -16.44 16.89 28.96
N LEU A 133 -15.41 17.03 28.13
CA LEU A 133 -14.02 16.79 28.54
C LEU A 133 -13.59 17.73 29.68
N SER A 134 -13.99 18.99 29.61
CA SER A 134 -13.70 19.97 30.66
C SER A 134 -14.43 19.70 32.00
N ALA A 135 -15.48 18.88 31.97
CA ALA A 135 -16.20 18.44 33.16
C ALA A 135 -15.51 17.25 33.88
N LEU A 136 -14.53 16.61 33.24
CA LEU A 136 -13.81 15.46 33.78
C LEU A 136 -12.60 15.89 34.60
N THR A 137 -12.24 15.09 35.60
CA THR A 137 -11.02 15.24 36.41
C THR A 137 -10.08 14.07 36.17
N ARG A 138 -8.77 14.28 36.31
CA ARG A 138 -7.77 13.22 36.18
C ARG A 138 -7.99 12.02 37.10
N GLN A 139 -8.38 12.34 38.36
CA GLN A 139 -8.54 11.32 39.40
C GLN A 139 -9.66 10.33 39.14
N GLN A 140 -10.63 10.69 38.29
CA GLN A 140 -11.75 9.83 37.92
C GLN A 140 -11.44 8.94 36.65
N ILE A 141 -10.31 9.18 35.96
CA ILE A 141 -9.99 8.50 34.71
C ILE A 141 -9.43 7.10 35.01
N THR A 142 -10.24 6.09 34.72
CA THR A 142 -9.86 4.67 34.81
C THR A 142 -9.02 4.24 33.60
N ASP A 143 -8.41 3.06 33.63
CA ASP A 143 -7.66 2.52 32.49
C ASP A 143 -8.53 2.27 31.25
N GLU A 144 -9.79 1.89 31.45
CA GLU A 144 -10.79 1.75 30.37
C GLU A 144 -11.08 3.10 29.72
N MET A 145 -11.41 4.12 30.52
CA MET A 145 -11.60 5.50 30.04
C MET A 145 -10.36 6.01 29.31
N ARG A 146 -9.17 5.71 29.81
CA ARG A 146 -7.89 6.07 29.20
C ARG A 146 -7.72 5.47 27.82
N SER A 147 -8.17 4.22 27.61
CA SER A 147 -8.17 3.57 26.30
C SER A 147 -9.07 4.32 25.30
N HIS A 148 -10.26 4.74 25.71
CA HIS A 148 -11.17 5.53 24.87
C HIS A 148 -10.61 6.91 24.56
N LEU A 149 -10.09 7.62 25.57
CA LEU A 149 -9.44 8.92 25.41
C LEU A 149 -8.23 8.87 24.46
N ARG A 150 -7.40 7.81 24.53
CA ARG A 150 -6.28 7.59 23.62
C ARG A 150 -6.76 7.49 22.16
N SER A 151 -7.84 6.77 21.92
CA SER A 151 -8.40 6.64 20.57
C SER A 151 -8.93 7.99 20.04
N LEU A 152 -9.58 8.76 20.88
CA LEU A 152 -10.06 10.11 20.55
C LEU A 152 -8.89 11.09 20.33
N TYR A 153 -7.84 11.03 21.13
CA TYR A 153 -6.62 11.82 20.94
C TYR A 153 -5.97 11.60 19.58
N LEU A 154 -5.94 10.33 19.12
CA LEU A 154 -5.43 9.98 17.81
C LEU A 154 -6.36 10.44 16.68
N TYR A 155 -7.68 10.42 16.90
CA TYR A 155 -8.65 10.92 15.94
C TYR A 155 -8.47 12.42 15.65
N TYR A 156 -8.30 13.25 16.71
CA TYR A 156 -8.08 14.69 16.59
C TYR A 156 -6.62 15.07 16.24
N ALA A 157 -5.82 14.15 15.72
CA ALA A 157 -4.46 14.45 15.28
C ALA A 157 -4.45 15.47 14.11
N PRO A 158 -3.39 16.28 13.96
CA PRO A 158 -3.25 17.21 12.85
C PRO A 158 -3.45 16.55 11.48
N SER A 159 -4.03 17.30 10.54
CA SER A 159 -4.15 16.85 9.15
C SER A 159 -2.76 16.54 8.55
N PRO A 160 -2.68 15.76 7.44
CA PRO A 160 -1.42 15.47 6.75
C PRO A 160 -0.63 16.72 6.32
N THR A 161 -1.30 17.86 6.17
CA THR A 161 -0.68 19.17 5.87
C THR A 161 -0.10 19.86 7.09
N GLY A 162 -0.26 19.28 8.27
CA GLY A 162 0.18 19.85 9.56
C GLY A 162 -0.71 20.98 10.07
N LYS A 163 -1.79 21.32 9.37
CA LYS A 163 -2.79 22.24 9.89
C LYS A 163 -3.75 21.48 10.79
N ILE A 164 -3.93 21.94 12.00
CA ILE A 164 -4.98 21.51 12.92
C ILE A 164 -5.97 22.64 13.07
N GLU A 165 -7.24 22.34 13.00
CA GLU A 165 -8.27 23.31 13.32
C GLU A 165 -8.14 23.69 14.80
N LYS A 166 -8.30 24.98 15.13
CA LYS A 166 -8.18 25.47 16.52
C LYS A 166 -9.04 24.67 17.49
N HIS A 167 -10.23 24.28 17.04
CA HIS A 167 -11.16 23.48 17.83
C HIS A 167 -10.61 22.06 18.11
N HIS A 168 -10.05 21.39 17.11
CA HIS A 168 -9.43 20.07 17.28
C HIS A 168 -8.20 20.13 18.18
N GLN A 169 -7.42 21.20 18.10
CA GLN A 169 -6.28 21.41 18.98
C GLN A 169 -6.70 21.52 20.44
N ALA A 170 -7.73 22.34 20.73
CA ALA A 170 -8.26 22.51 22.09
C ALA A 170 -8.78 21.17 22.67
N ILE A 171 -9.52 20.38 21.89
CA ILE A 171 -9.97 19.04 22.30
C ILE A 171 -8.77 18.15 22.63
N ARG A 172 -7.76 18.16 21.79
CA ARG A 172 -6.57 17.33 21.96
C ARG A 172 -5.77 17.70 23.20
N GLU A 173 -5.66 18.99 23.51
CA GLU A 173 -5.03 19.49 24.74
C GLU A 173 -5.79 19.01 25.98
N LEU A 174 -7.12 19.14 26.00
CA LEU A 174 -7.95 18.63 27.09
C LEU A 174 -7.80 17.13 27.33
N ILE A 175 -7.84 16.34 26.25
CA ILE A 175 -7.64 14.89 26.35
C ILE A 175 -6.23 14.58 26.88
N GLY A 176 -5.21 15.28 26.38
CA GLY A 176 -3.83 15.13 26.83
C GLY A 176 -3.69 15.39 28.34
N GLU A 177 -4.35 16.42 28.86
CA GLU A 177 -4.37 16.70 30.28
C GLU A 177 -5.04 15.61 31.12
N LEU A 178 -6.16 15.08 30.65
CA LEU A 178 -6.89 14.02 31.35
C LEU A 178 -6.13 12.69 31.37
N MET A 179 -5.34 12.40 30.34
CA MET A 179 -4.57 11.16 30.23
C MET A 179 -3.26 11.14 31.03
N ARG A 180 -2.82 12.26 31.61
CA ARG A 180 -1.60 12.29 32.44
C ARG A 180 -1.75 11.38 33.66
N VAL A 181 -0.76 10.53 33.94
CA VAL A 181 -0.71 9.67 35.12
C VAL A 181 0.16 10.35 36.18
N ASP A 182 -0.29 10.36 37.44
CA ASP A 182 0.52 10.86 38.54
C ASP A 182 1.70 9.92 38.72
N GLY A 183 2.93 10.46 38.52
CA GLY A 183 4.17 9.70 38.55
C GLY A 183 4.76 9.36 37.18
N GLU A 184 4.06 9.56 36.06
CA GLU A 184 4.70 9.58 34.75
C GLU A 184 5.57 10.85 34.63
N ARG A 185 6.79 10.66 34.08
CA ARG A 185 7.69 11.79 33.75
C ARG A 185 6.91 12.82 32.95
N GLN A 186 6.81 14.00 33.49
CA GLN A 186 6.14 15.13 32.84
C GLN A 186 6.90 15.43 31.54
N LEU A 187 6.23 15.29 30.38
CA LEU A 187 6.78 15.84 29.14
C LEU A 187 6.87 17.35 29.31
N ASP A 188 8.04 17.90 29.15
CA ASP A 188 8.20 19.36 29.17
C ASP A 188 7.27 19.99 28.11
N PRO A 189 6.67 21.13 28.42
CA PRO A 189 5.84 21.85 27.45
C PRO A 189 6.59 22.07 26.13
N GLY A 190 6.03 21.58 25.01
CA GLY A 190 6.65 21.69 23.70
C GLY A 190 7.57 20.54 23.29
N ARG A 191 7.60 19.43 24.07
CA ARG A 191 8.33 18.21 23.70
C ARG A 191 7.40 17.03 23.52
N GLY A 192 7.71 16.21 22.51
CA GLY A 192 7.09 14.91 22.31
C GLY A 192 7.95 13.77 22.85
N PRO A 193 7.54 12.49 22.69
CA PRO A 193 8.28 11.33 23.21
C PRO A 193 9.72 11.20 22.70
N TRP A 194 9.96 11.57 21.44
CA TRP A 194 11.30 11.51 20.83
C TRP A 194 12.23 12.58 21.42
N SER A 195 11.77 13.84 21.41
CA SER A 195 12.55 14.95 21.95
C SER A 195 12.76 14.81 23.44
N GLN A 196 11.79 14.27 24.19
CA GLN A 196 11.98 14.02 25.63
C GLN A 196 13.12 13.03 25.89
N ILE A 197 13.20 11.92 25.16
CA ILE A 197 14.30 10.95 25.30
C ILE A 197 15.66 11.61 25.03
N VAL A 198 15.70 12.48 23.99
CA VAL A 198 16.93 13.21 23.63
C VAL A 198 17.34 14.17 24.75
N PHE A 199 16.43 14.97 25.26
CA PHE A 199 16.73 15.93 26.34
C PHE A 199 17.01 15.25 27.69
N ASP A 200 16.36 14.12 28.01
CA ASP A 200 16.67 13.30 29.17
C ASP A 200 18.12 12.79 29.12
N GLU A 201 18.58 12.33 27.96
CA GLU A 201 19.96 11.93 27.76
C GLU A 201 20.94 13.11 27.93
N LEU A 202 20.58 14.28 27.39
CA LEU A 202 21.41 15.48 27.51
C LEU A 202 21.49 15.99 28.95
N SER A 203 20.48 15.78 29.78
CA SER A 203 20.48 16.16 31.18
C SER A 203 21.56 15.48 32.01
N LEU A 204 22.10 14.36 31.51
CA LEU A 204 23.19 13.59 32.13
C LEU A 204 24.58 14.12 31.76
N LYS A 205 24.69 15.07 30.81
CA LYS A 205 25.94 15.67 30.38
C LYS A 205 26.35 16.85 31.26
N GLU A 206 27.65 17.19 31.26
CA GLU A 206 28.15 18.38 31.88
C GLU A 206 27.46 19.65 31.34
N GLU A 207 27.26 20.65 32.16
CA GLU A 207 26.46 21.82 31.88
C GLU A 207 26.90 22.59 30.61
N VAL A 208 28.20 22.74 30.38
CA VAL A 208 28.73 23.42 29.18
C VAL A 208 28.37 22.66 27.91
N LEU A 209 28.55 21.34 27.88
CA LEU A 209 28.21 20.48 26.75
C LEU A 209 26.69 20.45 26.54
N ARG A 210 25.91 20.36 27.63
CA ARG A 210 24.45 20.37 27.57
C ARG A 210 23.91 21.62 26.91
N THR A 211 24.41 22.79 27.32
CA THR A 211 23.98 24.09 26.75
C THR A 211 24.26 24.15 25.23
N GLY A 212 25.44 23.66 24.81
CA GLY A 212 25.78 23.59 23.37
C GLY A 212 24.86 22.68 22.58
N TRP A 213 24.51 21.50 23.12
CA TRP A 213 23.58 20.56 22.52
C TRP A 213 22.14 21.11 22.44
N GLU A 214 21.68 21.76 23.52
CA GLU A 214 20.37 22.41 23.57
C GLU A 214 20.29 23.51 22.51
N ALA A 215 21.31 24.33 22.33
CA ALA A 215 21.38 25.36 21.31
C ALA A 215 21.30 24.77 19.89
N LEU A 216 21.96 23.63 19.62
CA LEU A 216 21.90 22.94 18.34
C LEU A 216 20.50 22.33 18.10
N LEU A 217 19.87 21.74 19.11
CA LEU A 217 18.51 21.19 19.01
C LEU A 217 17.46 22.29 18.79
N GLU A 218 17.59 23.43 19.47
CA GLU A 218 16.71 24.58 19.23
C GLU A 218 16.88 25.12 17.81
N HIS A 219 18.11 25.17 17.30
CA HIS A 219 18.34 25.50 15.90
C HIS A 219 17.71 24.48 14.94
N CYS A 220 17.70 23.20 15.29
CA CYS A 220 16.94 22.18 14.54
C CYS A 220 15.44 22.47 14.54
N ARG A 221 14.88 22.87 15.68
CA ARG A 221 13.45 23.20 15.84
C ARG A 221 13.02 24.40 15.03
N GLU A 222 13.87 25.40 14.90
CA GLU A 222 13.63 26.63 14.14
C GLU A 222 13.52 26.42 12.62
N LEU A 223 13.87 25.23 12.10
CA LEU A 223 13.72 24.91 10.68
C LEU A 223 12.24 24.84 10.28
N GLU A 224 11.69 25.90 9.71
CA GLU A 224 10.28 25.96 9.29
C GLU A 224 10.04 25.16 8.02
N GLN A 225 10.93 25.34 7.02
CA GLN A 225 10.82 24.67 5.70
C GLN A 225 11.40 23.25 5.74
N THR A 226 11.09 22.45 4.70
CA THR A 226 11.67 21.11 4.55
C THR A 226 13.10 21.11 4.03
N VAL A 227 13.54 22.19 3.39
CA VAL A 227 14.91 22.43 2.94
C VAL A 227 15.48 23.65 3.65
N PRO A 228 16.64 23.56 4.31
CA PRO A 228 17.24 24.69 4.99
C PRO A 228 17.82 25.71 4.00
N ALA A 229 17.74 26.99 4.39
CA ALA A 229 18.48 28.05 3.69
C ALA A 229 19.99 27.98 4.00
N MET A 230 20.83 28.56 3.15
CA MET A 230 22.28 28.59 3.36
C MET A 230 22.68 29.20 4.73
N LYS A 231 21.97 30.22 5.19
CA LYS A 231 22.18 30.84 6.51
C LYS A 231 21.97 29.82 7.65
N TRP A 232 20.94 28.97 7.55
CA TRP A 232 20.68 27.93 8.53
C TRP A 232 21.81 26.89 8.55
N ASN A 233 22.26 26.42 7.39
CA ASN A 233 23.36 25.47 7.26
C ASN A 233 24.67 26.03 7.87
N LYS A 234 25.00 27.32 7.60
CA LYS A 234 26.17 27.94 8.17
C LYS A 234 26.11 27.99 9.70
N ARG A 235 24.97 28.38 10.24
CA ARG A 235 24.77 28.41 11.69
C ARG A 235 24.83 27.01 12.31
N ALA A 236 24.28 26.00 11.66
CA ALA A 236 24.38 24.61 12.09
C ALA A 236 25.86 24.16 12.17
N GLN A 237 26.65 24.45 11.15
CA GLN A 237 28.08 24.12 11.13
C GLN A 237 28.87 24.83 12.27
N GLU A 238 28.56 26.10 12.55
CA GLU A 238 29.16 26.84 13.67
C GLU A 238 28.84 26.17 15.01
N LEU A 239 27.58 25.77 15.24
CA LEU A 239 27.14 25.10 16.46
C LEU A 239 27.74 23.67 16.59
N ILE A 240 27.86 22.93 15.49
CA ILE A 240 28.54 21.63 15.48
C ILE A 240 30.01 21.78 15.85
N ALA A 241 30.72 22.74 15.25
CA ALA A 241 32.14 23.00 15.54
C ALA A 241 32.36 23.40 17.01
N ALA A 242 31.42 24.10 17.63
CA ALA A 242 31.48 24.47 19.05
C ALA A 242 31.30 23.28 20.00
N LEU A 243 30.68 22.18 19.57
CA LEU A 243 30.48 20.95 20.35
C LEU A 243 31.66 19.96 20.30
N GLY A 244 32.59 20.13 19.36
CA GLY A 244 33.78 19.28 19.23
C GLY A 244 33.88 18.63 17.85
N ALA A 245 34.29 17.35 17.79
CA ALA A 245 34.42 16.65 16.51
C ALA A 245 33.05 16.45 15.84
N GLU A 246 32.94 16.93 14.60
CA GLU A 246 31.71 16.79 13.78
C GLU A 246 31.22 15.34 13.73
N GLN A 247 32.18 14.38 13.71
CA GLN A 247 31.84 12.97 13.67
C GLN A 247 31.02 12.51 14.87
N ASP A 248 31.38 12.93 16.08
CA ASP A 248 30.70 12.54 17.32
C ASP A 248 29.29 13.12 17.40
N VAL A 249 29.13 14.36 16.90
CA VAL A 249 27.85 15.02 16.82
C VAL A 249 26.92 14.26 15.86
N VAL A 250 27.42 13.94 14.66
CA VAL A 250 26.65 13.20 13.64
C VAL A 250 26.29 11.81 14.12
N GLU A 251 27.18 11.07 14.75
CA GLU A 251 26.90 9.73 15.31
C GLU A 251 25.82 9.79 16.39
N THR A 252 25.83 10.83 17.21
CA THR A 252 24.77 11.04 18.20
C THR A 252 23.41 11.27 17.53
N PHE A 253 23.33 12.12 16.51
CA PHE A 253 22.07 12.31 15.76
C PHE A 253 21.64 11.04 15.02
N LEU A 254 22.55 10.28 14.44
CA LEU A 254 22.26 8.99 13.81
C LEU A 254 21.62 8.01 14.81
N ARG A 255 22.14 7.94 16.01
CA ARG A 255 21.61 7.11 17.10
C ARG A 255 20.21 7.57 17.50
N TRP A 256 19.99 8.89 17.65
CA TRP A 256 18.67 9.42 17.99
C TRP A 256 17.64 9.21 16.88
N LEU A 257 17.99 9.38 15.59
CA LEU A 257 17.09 9.07 14.47
C LEU A 257 16.78 7.56 14.38
N SER A 258 17.73 6.71 14.77
CA SER A 258 17.52 5.24 14.82
C SER A 258 16.47 4.80 15.84
N LEU A 259 16.07 5.66 16.79
CA LEU A 259 14.91 5.41 17.67
C LEU A 259 13.59 5.36 16.91
N GLY A 260 13.56 5.84 15.67
CA GLY A 260 12.36 5.98 14.87
C GLY A 260 11.57 7.27 15.17
N PRO A 261 10.55 7.59 14.35
CA PRO A 261 9.80 8.85 14.48
C PRO A 261 8.87 8.90 15.71
N THR A 262 8.49 7.75 16.27
CA THR A 262 7.55 7.62 17.40
C THR A 262 8.02 6.56 18.39
N PRO A 263 9.15 6.78 19.08
CA PRO A 263 9.72 5.78 20.00
C PRO A 263 8.74 5.50 21.15
N GLY A 264 8.59 4.21 21.49
CA GLY A 264 7.72 3.77 22.59
C GLY A 264 6.21 3.91 22.33
N GLN A 265 5.80 4.42 21.16
CA GLN A 265 4.39 4.58 20.78
C GLN A 265 3.91 3.38 19.95
N PRO A 266 2.58 3.08 19.94
CA PRO A 266 2.01 2.07 19.06
C PRO A 266 2.38 2.30 17.59
N SER A 267 2.43 1.23 16.81
CA SER A 267 2.78 1.31 15.37
C SER A 267 1.87 2.27 14.57
N GLU A 268 0.67 2.53 15.05
CA GLU A 268 -0.33 3.41 14.43
C GLU A 268 -0.26 4.86 14.94
N ALA A 269 0.73 5.21 15.77
CA ALA A 269 0.89 6.58 16.26
C ALA A 269 1.49 7.48 15.18
N ARG A 270 0.99 8.72 15.09
CA ARG A 270 1.64 9.81 14.35
C ARG A 270 2.73 10.45 15.20
N SER A 271 3.79 10.94 14.55
CA SER A 271 4.78 11.75 15.23
C SER A 271 4.15 13.08 15.68
N PRO A 272 4.28 13.46 16.94
CA PRO A 272 3.89 14.78 17.42
C PRO A 272 4.53 15.91 16.61
N ILE A 273 3.84 17.06 16.56
CA ILE A 273 4.34 18.23 15.80
C ILE A 273 5.65 18.72 16.41
N GLU A 274 5.75 18.69 17.74
CA GLU A 274 6.92 19.06 18.52
C GLU A 274 8.13 18.22 18.13
N ASP A 275 8.01 16.88 18.12
CA ASP A 275 9.07 15.99 17.69
C ASP A 275 9.43 16.19 16.22
N SER A 276 8.42 16.38 15.37
CA SER A 276 8.64 16.61 13.93
C SER A 276 9.46 17.88 13.65
N ALA A 277 9.38 18.90 14.50
CA ALA A 277 10.17 20.12 14.38
C ALA A 277 11.68 19.82 14.60
N TYR A 278 12.00 19.12 15.70
CA TYR A 278 13.39 18.73 15.99
C TYR A 278 13.94 17.74 14.98
N GLN A 279 13.15 16.72 14.63
CA GLN A 279 13.54 15.65 13.70
C GLN A 279 13.89 16.17 12.30
N LYS A 280 13.16 17.19 11.79
CA LYS A 280 13.51 17.82 10.50
C LYS A 280 14.94 18.39 10.50
N GLY A 281 15.28 19.17 11.52
CA GLY A 281 16.61 19.73 11.67
C GLY A 281 17.67 18.64 11.85
N ALA A 282 17.40 17.63 12.70
CA ALA A 282 18.28 16.49 12.90
C ALA A 282 18.62 15.75 11.59
N VAL A 283 17.62 15.54 10.71
CA VAL A 283 17.82 14.97 9.37
C VAL A 283 18.86 15.79 8.58
N TRP A 284 18.78 17.10 8.60
CA TRP A 284 19.71 17.97 7.86
C TRP A 284 21.09 18.06 8.51
N ILE A 285 21.20 18.01 9.85
CA ILE A 285 22.51 17.90 10.52
C ILE A 285 23.24 16.64 10.05
N VAL A 286 22.54 15.52 9.98
CA VAL A 286 23.11 14.25 9.48
C VAL A 286 23.49 14.35 8.00
N ALA A 287 22.66 14.98 7.17
CA ALA A 287 22.94 15.14 5.74
C ALA A 287 24.14 16.02 5.44
N LEU A 288 24.44 17.01 6.29
CA LEU A 288 25.62 17.88 6.12
C LEU A 288 26.95 17.10 6.18
N SER A 289 27.00 15.96 6.89
CA SER A 289 28.20 15.12 7.00
C SER A 289 28.60 14.42 5.69
N ARG A 290 27.68 14.29 4.74
CA ARG A 290 27.86 13.61 3.43
C ARG A 290 28.42 12.19 3.51
N LYS A 291 28.35 11.52 4.68
CA LYS A 291 28.85 10.16 4.89
C LYS A 291 27.84 9.12 4.43
N GLY A 292 28.30 8.06 3.78
CA GLY A 292 27.45 6.99 3.25
C GLY A 292 26.59 6.30 4.30
N GLY A 293 27.17 5.93 5.47
CA GLY A 293 26.39 5.31 6.57
C GLY A 293 25.24 6.17 7.09
N ALA A 294 25.34 7.51 6.96
CA ALA A 294 24.28 8.44 7.28
C ALA A 294 23.08 8.30 6.32
N ALA A 295 23.33 8.07 5.03
CA ALA A 295 22.29 7.92 4.04
C ALA A 295 21.35 6.73 4.35
N ARG A 296 21.88 5.63 4.85
CA ARG A 296 21.09 4.45 5.25
C ARG A 296 20.12 4.76 6.37
N VAL A 297 20.60 5.43 7.42
CA VAL A 297 19.75 5.81 8.57
C VAL A 297 18.64 6.77 8.11
N LEU A 298 18.97 7.75 7.25
CA LEU A 298 17.98 8.67 6.66
C LEU A 298 16.97 7.93 5.77
N GLY A 299 17.39 6.91 5.03
CA GLY A 299 16.52 6.05 4.24
C GLY A 299 15.52 5.27 5.11
N ASP A 300 16.00 4.59 6.15
CA ASP A 300 15.18 3.85 7.11
C ASP A 300 14.20 4.79 7.83
N PHE A 301 14.69 5.91 8.31
CA PHE A 301 13.87 6.91 8.99
C PHE A 301 12.81 7.52 8.05
N GLY A 302 13.18 7.81 6.80
CA GLY A 302 12.26 8.29 5.78
C GLY A 302 11.13 7.30 5.47
N ILE A 303 11.46 6.00 5.35
CA ILE A 303 10.46 4.93 5.17
C ILE A 303 9.51 4.87 6.38
N ALA A 304 10.04 4.95 7.60
CA ALA A 304 9.24 4.96 8.82
C ALA A 304 8.32 6.18 8.89
N CYS A 305 8.82 7.38 8.57
CA CYS A 305 8.06 8.63 8.54
C CYS A 305 6.96 8.64 7.47
N LEU A 306 7.24 8.08 6.29
CA LEU A 306 6.31 8.04 5.15
C LEU A 306 5.36 6.83 5.17
N ARG A 307 5.49 5.95 6.16
CA ARG A 307 4.55 4.84 6.36
C ARG A 307 3.14 5.39 6.55
N LYS A 308 2.18 4.85 5.79
CA LYS A 308 0.78 5.28 5.85
C LYS A 308 0.07 4.61 7.02
N ILE A 309 -0.53 5.40 7.90
CA ILE A 309 -1.48 4.97 8.92
C ILE A 309 -2.88 5.07 8.33
N ARG A 310 -3.70 4.05 8.54
CA ARG A 310 -5.08 4.02 8.06
C ARG A 310 -5.83 5.24 8.59
N MET A 311 -6.57 5.94 7.74
CA MET A 311 -7.33 7.16 8.02
C MET A 311 -6.51 8.41 8.42
N LEU A 312 -5.26 8.28 8.87
CA LEU A 312 -4.46 9.38 9.41
C LEU A 312 -3.38 9.91 8.46
N GLY A 313 -3.05 9.18 7.38
CA GLY A 313 -1.99 9.57 6.45
C GLY A 313 -0.59 9.08 6.85
N ALA A 314 0.45 9.84 6.57
CA ALA A 314 1.83 9.46 6.92
C ALA A 314 2.11 9.66 8.43
N VAL A 315 3.00 8.85 9.00
CA VAL A 315 3.46 8.99 10.40
C VAL A 315 3.99 10.39 10.65
N SER A 316 4.89 10.89 9.79
CA SER A 316 5.39 12.27 9.81
C SER A 316 5.74 12.74 8.40
N GLN A 317 4.79 13.37 7.72
CA GLN A 317 4.94 13.77 6.32
C GLN A 317 6.09 14.76 6.11
N LYS A 318 6.16 15.83 6.92
CA LYS A 318 7.18 16.87 6.77
C LYS A 318 8.60 16.33 6.98
N VAL A 319 8.78 15.47 7.98
CA VAL A 319 10.08 14.85 8.25
C VAL A 319 10.46 13.84 7.16
N GLY A 320 9.50 13.04 6.68
CA GLY A 320 9.74 12.14 5.55
C GLY A 320 10.15 12.88 4.27
N PHE A 321 9.55 14.04 4.00
CA PHE A 321 9.95 14.89 2.89
C PHE A 321 11.35 15.49 3.09
N ALA A 322 11.69 15.90 4.31
CA ALA A 322 13.04 16.35 4.63
C ALA A 322 14.08 15.24 4.39
N CYS A 323 13.78 13.99 4.76
CA CYS A 323 14.67 12.85 4.46
C CYS A 323 14.89 12.67 2.95
N VAL A 324 13.83 12.72 2.14
CA VAL A 324 13.95 12.60 0.68
C VAL A 324 14.82 13.72 0.09
N GLN A 325 14.58 14.96 0.52
CA GLN A 325 15.33 16.12 0.02
C GLN A 325 16.79 16.13 0.53
N ALA A 326 17.00 15.71 1.78
CA ALA A 326 18.33 15.56 2.36
C ALA A 326 19.17 14.51 1.61
N LEU A 327 18.59 13.32 1.35
CA LEU A 327 19.22 12.30 0.52
C LEU A 327 19.51 12.81 -0.90
N GLY A 328 18.58 13.57 -1.50
CA GLY A 328 18.79 14.19 -2.81
C GLY A 328 19.91 15.24 -2.83
N ALA A 329 20.20 15.87 -1.69
CA ALA A 329 21.29 16.85 -1.55
C ALA A 329 22.65 16.20 -1.20
N MET A 330 22.65 14.95 -0.70
CA MET A 330 23.89 14.21 -0.44
C MET A 330 24.51 13.73 -1.76
N GLU A 331 25.75 14.10 -2.02
CA GLU A 331 26.48 13.74 -3.25
C GLU A 331 27.23 12.41 -3.06
N CYS A 332 26.51 11.34 -2.67
CA CYS A 332 27.10 10.00 -2.50
C CYS A 332 26.19 8.90 -3.06
N ASN A 333 26.83 7.83 -3.55
CA ASN A 333 26.15 6.71 -4.21
C ASN A 333 25.11 6.05 -3.28
N GLU A 334 25.39 5.99 -1.99
CA GLU A 334 24.49 5.37 -1.01
C GLU A 334 23.19 6.16 -0.85
N ALA A 335 23.23 7.49 -0.92
CA ALA A 335 22.04 8.33 -0.89
C ALA A 335 21.12 8.05 -2.09
N ILE A 336 21.68 7.88 -3.27
CA ILE A 336 20.93 7.50 -4.48
C ILE A 336 20.30 6.10 -4.31
N SER A 337 21.07 5.14 -3.80
CA SER A 337 20.56 3.81 -3.49
C SER A 337 19.37 3.86 -2.50
N GLN A 338 19.46 4.72 -1.47
CA GLN A 338 18.36 4.90 -0.52
C GLN A 338 17.15 5.61 -1.13
N LEU A 339 17.33 6.57 -2.05
CA LEU A 339 16.22 7.16 -2.81
C LEU A 339 15.53 6.13 -3.69
N SER A 340 16.24 5.26 -4.39
CA SER A 340 15.69 4.15 -5.15
C SER A 340 14.90 3.18 -4.25
N ARG A 341 15.43 2.88 -3.08
CA ARG A 341 14.76 2.06 -2.08
C ARG A 341 13.47 2.72 -1.56
N LEU A 342 13.50 4.02 -1.31
CA LEU A 342 12.30 4.80 -0.95
C LEU A 342 11.25 4.76 -2.06
N ARG A 343 11.66 4.93 -3.34
CA ARG A 343 10.75 4.83 -4.50
C ARG A 343 10.04 3.47 -4.57
N ALA A 344 10.75 2.38 -4.31
CA ALA A 344 10.19 1.03 -4.33
C ALA A 344 9.23 0.76 -3.15
N LYS A 345 9.49 1.33 -1.96
CA LYS A 345 8.74 1.03 -0.73
C LYS A 345 7.64 2.03 -0.38
N VAL A 346 7.82 3.31 -0.72
CA VAL A 346 6.88 4.36 -0.35
C VAL A 346 5.68 4.36 -1.30
N ARG A 347 4.49 4.20 -0.74
CA ARG A 347 3.21 4.15 -1.48
C ARG A 347 2.44 5.47 -1.47
N TYR A 348 2.99 6.51 -0.86
CA TYR A 348 2.36 7.82 -0.76
C TYR A 348 2.70 8.64 -2.02
N SER A 349 1.70 8.98 -2.84
CA SER A 349 1.87 9.56 -4.18
C SER A 349 2.67 10.87 -4.19
N VAL A 350 2.40 11.77 -3.23
CA VAL A 350 3.12 13.04 -3.13
C VAL A 350 4.61 12.82 -2.82
N ALA A 351 4.90 11.87 -1.92
CA ALA A 351 6.28 11.50 -1.60
C ALA A 351 6.99 10.86 -2.80
N ARG A 352 6.30 10.01 -3.57
CA ARG A 352 6.88 9.40 -4.78
C ARG A 352 7.30 10.44 -5.81
N ARG A 353 6.44 11.42 -6.10
CA ARG A 353 6.78 12.54 -6.99
C ARG A 353 8.01 13.32 -6.48
N LEU A 354 8.11 13.53 -5.16
CA LEU A 354 9.27 14.19 -4.57
C LEU A 354 10.53 13.34 -4.70
N ILE A 355 10.46 12.03 -4.51
CA ILE A 355 11.58 11.09 -4.70
C ILE A 355 12.04 11.10 -6.15
N GLU A 356 11.12 11.00 -7.11
CA GLU A 356 11.43 11.06 -8.55
C GLU A 356 12.10 12.38 -8.93
N LYS A 357 11.60 13.51 -8.42
CA LYS A 357 12.22 14.82 -8.60
C LYS A 357 13.65 14.87 -8.04
N SER A 358 13.87 14.31 -6.83
CA SER A 358 15.21 14.30 -6.20
C SER A 358 16.20 13.41 -6.95
N LEU A 359 15.75 12.26 -7.46
CA LEU A 359 16.54 11.38 -8.32
C LEU A 359 16.90 12.07 -9.65
N GLY A 360 15.93 12.72 -10.32
CA GLY A 360 16.17 13.46 -11.55
C GLY A 360 17.20 14.58 -11.36
N GLN A 361 17.09 15.39 -10.31
CA GLN A 361 18.06 16.43 -9.99
C GLN A 361 19.47 15.87 -9.69
N ALA A 362 19.56 14.69 -9.05
CA ALA A 362 20.83 14.03 -8.82
C ALA A 362 21.44 13.52 -10.14
N ALA A 363 20.62 12.99 -11.04
CA ALA A 363 21.03 12.54 -12.37
C ALA A 363 21.51 13.70 -13.25
N GLU A 364 20.79 14.81 -13.28
CA GLU A 364 21.21 16.05 -13.99
C GLU A 364 22.58 16.54 -13.51
N ARG A 365 22.80 16.57 -12.18
CA ARG A 365 24.13 16.95 -11.63
C ARG A 365 25.24 16.00 -12.03
N ALA A 366 24.92 14.71 -12.17
CA ALA A 366 25.90 13.71 -12.58
C ALA A 366 26.10 13.63 -14.11
N GLY A 367 25.29 14.36 -14.91
CA GLY A 367 25.29 14.28 -16.36
C GLY A 367 24.88 12.92 -16.91
N MET A 368 24.01 12.20 -16.20
CA MET A 368 23.55 10.84 -16.51
C MET A 368 22.02 10.77 -16.57
N THR A 369 21.50 9.70 -17.14
CA THR A 369 20.07 9.38 -16.95
C THR A 369 19.83 8.96 -15.49
N THR A 370 18.59 9.06 -15.03
CA THR A 370 18.22 8.61 -13.68
C THR A 370 18.51 7.11 -13.51
N GLU A 371 18.23 6.34 -14.53
CA GLU A 371 18.44 4.89 -14.55
C GLU A 371 19.93 4.51 -14.50
N ASP A 372 20.77 5.21 -15.26
CA ASP A 372 22.21 4.93 -15.26
C ASP A 372 22.87 5.33 -13.94
N LEU A 373 22.41 6.43 -13.34
CA LEU A 373 22.83 6.83 -12.01
C LEU A 373 22.44 5.78 -10.97
N GLU A 374 21.20 5.29 -11.00
CA GLU A 374 20.74 4.25 -10.09
C GLU A 374 21.53 2.95 -10.21
N ASP A 375 21.86 2.51 -11.44
CA ASP A 375 22.71 1.33 -11.66
C ASP A 375 24.11 1.52 -11.05
N SER A 376 24.67 2.71 -11.23
CA SER A 376 26.02 3.03 -10.74
C SER A 376 26.11 3.10 -9.21
N CYS A 377 24.99 3.32 -8.53
CA CYS A 377 24.91 3.51 -7.10
C CYS A 377 24.41 2.28 -6.33
N VAL A 378 24.24 1.13 -6.98
CA VAL A 378 23.84 -0.10 -6.30
C VAL A 378 24.92 -0.60 -5.35
N GLU A 379 24.54 -0.97 -4.14
CA GLU A 379 25.46 -1.48 -3.12
C GLU A 379 25.96 -2.89 -3.47
N ARG A 380 27.26 -3.14 -3.29
CA ARG A 380 27.90 -4.41 -3.64
C ARG A 380 27.76 -5.49 -2.57
N PHE A 381 27.48 -5.15 -1.31
CA PHE A 381 27.27 -6.05 -0.14
C PHE A 381 28.42 -7.04 0.12
N SER A 382 29.60 -6.85 -0.43
CA SER A 382 30.70 -7.82 -0.39
C SER A 382 30.31 -9.21 -0.92
N LEU A 383 29.31 -9.27 -1.82
CA LEU A 383 28.93 -10.50 -2.50
C LEU A 383 30.07 -10.98 -3.40
N ASN A 384 30.31 -12.28 -3.41
CA ASN A 384 31.17 -12.91 -4.41
C ASN A 384 30.40 -13.17 -5.72
N ALA A 385 31.07 -13.70 -6.74
CA ALA A 385 30.47 -14.01 -8.03
C ALA A 385 29.31 -15.02 -7.95
N GLU A 386 29.24 -15.81 -6.88
CA GLU A 386 28.20 -16.82 -6.64
C GLU A 386 27.00 -16.28 -5.85
N GLY A 387 26.96 -14.95 -5.54
CA GLY A 387 25.91 -14.34 -4.75
C GLY A 387 25.98 -14.68 -3.26
N LYS A 388 27.19 -14.95 -2.72
CA LYS A 388 27.42 -15.33 -1.32
C LYS A 388 28.22 -14.23 -0.57
N VAL A 389 27.90 -14.06 0.71
CA VAL A 389 28.69 -13.28 1.68
C VAL A 389 29.11 -14.20 2.82
N GLU A 390 30.38 -14.18 3.17
CA GLU A 390 30.91 -14.88 4.33
C GLU A 390 31.25 -13.89 5.44
N VAL A 391 30.73 -14.14 6.65
CA VAL A 391 31.00 -13.34 7.84
C VAL A 391 31.61 -14.24 8.90
N ALA A 392 32.86 -14.01 9.27
CA ALA A 392 33.56 -14.74 10.33
C ALA A 392 33.22 -14.14 11.69
N LEU A 393 32.88 -14.96 12.67
CA LEU A 393 32.55 -14.57 14.06
C LEU A 393 33.23 -15.51 15.04
N GLY A 394 34.42 -15.15 15.47
CA GLY A 394 35.26 -16.00 16.28
C GLY A 394 35.70 -17.26 15.50
N ASP A 395 35.36 -18.43 16.03
CA ASP A 395 35.60 -19.73 15.41
C ASP A 395 34.48 -20.22 14.47
N ALA A 396 33.38 -19.48 14.39
CA ALA A 396 32.25 -19.79 13.52
C ALA A 396 32.16 -18.87 12.30
N LYS A 397 31.46 -19.34 11.29
CA LYS A 397 31.20 -18.59 10.07
C LYS A 397 29.71 -18.56 9.74
N ALA A 398 29.20 -17.40 9.33
CA ALA A 398 27.89 -17.24 8.74
C ALA A 398 28.02 -17.07 7.22
N HIS A 399 27.35 -17.91 6.46
CA HIS A 399 27.25 -17.78 5.00
C HIS A 399 25.84 -17.30 4.65
N LEU A 400 25.78 -16.14 4.03
CA LEU A 400 24.56 -15.59 3.46
C LEU A 400 24.57 -15.88 1.96
N LYS A 401 23.54 -16.55 1.47
CA LYS A 401 23.40 -16.84 0.03
C LYS A 401 22.08 -16.27 -0.49
N LEU A 402 22.18 -15.46 -1.53
CA LEU A 402 21.04 -15.00 -2.27
C LEU A 402 20.50 -16.14 -3.14
N ASN A 403 19.24 -16.54 -2.93
CA ASN A 403 18.56 -17.57 -3.70
C ASN A 403 17.89 -16.97 -4.94
N GLU A 404 17.58 -17.82 -5.92
CA GLU A 404 16.92 -17.39 -7.16
C GLU A 404 15.55 -16.75 -6.94
N ASP A 405 14.84 -17.11 -5.88
CA ASP A 405 13.57 -16.51 -5.47
C ASP A 405 13.72 -15.09 -4.92
N GLY A 406 14.95 -14.71 -4.55
CA GLY A 406 15.29 -13.41 -4.02
C GLY A 406 15.43 -13.35 -2.49
N ASP A 407 15.16 -14.46 -1.82
CA ASP A 407 15.37 -14.60 -0.37
C ASP A 407 16.84 -14.88 -0.05
N VAL A 408 17.27 -14.56 1.16
CA VAL A 408 18.63 -14.82 1.63
C VAL A 408 18.66 -15.98 2.64
N ALA A 409 19.22 -17.09 2.23
CA ALA A 409 19.49 -18.20 3.13
C ALA A 409 20.71 -17.88 4.01
N THR A 410 20.56 -18.05 5.32
CA THR A 410 21.67 -17.90 6.28
C THR A 410 22.05 -19.27 6.84
N ALA A 411 23.26 -19.74 6.53
CA ALA A 411 23.84 -20.98 7.04
C ALA A 411 24.96 -20.68 8.03
N TRP A 412 24.99 -21.40 9.14
CA TRP A 412 26.01 -21.27 10.17
C TRP A 412 26.93 -22.48 10.18
N TYR A 413 28.24 -22.27 10.30
CA TYR A 413 29.24 -23.29 10.35
C TYR A 413 30.06 -23.12 11.65
N ASN A 414 30.36 -24.24 12.33
CA ASN A 414 31.27 -24.22 13.49
C ASN A 414 32.74 -24.24 13.03
N ALA A 415 33.69 -24.28 13.99
CA ALA A 415 35.12 -24.34 13.75
C ALA A 415 35.53 -25.51 12.81
N ASP A 416 34.86 -26.64 12.92
CA ASP A 416 35.12 -27.84 12.12
C ASP A 416 34.44 -27.82 10.73
N GLY A 417 33.82 -26.72 10.37
CA GLY A 417 33.09 -26.59 9.09
C GLY A 417 31.75 -27.33 9.04
N LYS A 418 31.22 -27.79 10.15
CA LYS A 418 29.94 -28.49 10.24
C LYS A 418 28.77 -27.52 10.24
N LEU A 419 27.77 -27.79 9.37
CA LEU A 419 26.55 -27.01 9.28
C LEU A 419 25.73 -27.09 10.58
N MET A 420 25.31 -25.94 11.09
CA MET A 420 24.51 -25.75 12.29
C MET A 420 23.13 -25.17 11.95
N LYS A 421 22.09 -25.52 12.72
CA LYS A 421 20.73 -24.95 12.55
C LYS A 421 20.65 -23.45 12.85
N SER A 422 21.56 -22.93 13.69
CA SER A 422 21.63 -21.51 14.08
C SER A 422 23.01 -21.19 14.58
N ALA A 423 23.32 -19.91 14.82
CA ALA A 423 24.59 -19.50 15.43
C ALA A 423 24.90 -20.32 16.71
N PRO A 424 26.13 -20.84 16.87
CA PRO A 424 26.52 -21.59 18.06
C PRO A 424 26.25 -20.80 19.35
N ALA A 425 25.94 -21.49 20.45
CA ALA A 425 25.51 -20.83 21.69
C ALA A 425 26.60 -19.91 22.28
N HIS A 426 27.86 -20.30 22.19
CA HIS A 426 28.99 -19.48 22.65
C HIS A 426 29.18 -18.22 21.78
N VAL A 427 28.99 -18.32 20.45
CA VAL A 427 29.02 -17.18 19.52
C VAL A 427 27.88 -16.20 19.79
N ARG A 428 26.66 -16.71 20.00
CA ARG A 428 25.51 -15.87 20.38
C ARG A 428 25.73 -15.10 21.68
N LYS A 429 26.49 -15.69 22.65
CA LYS A 429 26.80 -15.04 23.91
C LYS A 429 27.95 -14.04 23.78
N ALA A 430 29.03 -14.39 23.08
CA ALA A 430 30.21 -13.56 22.92
C ALA A 430 30.07 -12.45 21.90
N PHE A 431 29.36 -12.70 20.79
CA PHE A 431 29.21 -11.82 19.63
C PHE A 431 27.71 -11.49 19.34
N ALA A 432 26.94 -11.21 20.39
CA ALA A 432 25.50 -10.99 20.29
C ALA A 432 25.11 -9.83 19.32
N GLN A 433 25.93 -8.79 19.28
CA GLN A 433 25.75 -7.64 18.38
C GLN A 433 26.02 -8.02 16.93
N ASP A 434 27.07 -8.79 16.67
CA ASP A 434 27.48 -9.20 15.34
C ASP A 434 26.50 -10.23 14.74
N VAL A 435 25.98 -11.14 15.57
CA VAL A 435 24.90 -12.06 15.14
C VAL A 435 23.64 -11.28 14.70
N LYS A 436 23.30 -10.20 15.42
CA LYS A 436 22.21 -9.29 14.99
C LYS A 436 22.58 -8.55 13.70
N ALA A 437 23.83 -8.15 13.52
CA ALA A 437 24.33 -7.50 12.32
C ALA A 437 24.24 -8.44 11.10
N VAL A 438 24.54 -9.72 11.23
CA VAL A 438 24.35 -10.74 10.18
C VAL A 438 22.88 -10.84 9.76
N ALA A 439 21.96 -10.93 10.72
CA ALA A 439 20.53 -10.98 10.42
C ALA A 439 20.02 -9.67 9.76
N LYS A 440 20.60 -8.53 10.13
CA LYS A 440 20.30 -7.24 9.51
C LYS A 440 20.83 -7.20 8.08
N LEU A 441 22.07 -7.66 7.84
CA LEU A 441 22.68 -7.74 6.50
C LEU A 441 21.86 -8.62 5.56
N ALA A 442 21.36 -9.77 6.03
CA ALA A 442 20.47 -10.63 5.24
C ALA A 442 19.23 -9.87 4.75
N LYS A 443 18.55 -9.17 5.66
CA LYS A 443 17.36 -8.35 5.30
C LYS A 443 17.68 -7.18 4.37
N GLU A 444 18.84 -6.57 4.53
CA GLU A 444 19.30 -5.48 3.66
C GLU A 444 19.56 -5.99 2.24
N LEU A 445 20.18 -7.14 2.10
CA LEU A 445 20.44 -7.79 0.83
C LEU A 445 19.13 -8.20 0.12
N GLU A 446 18.17 -8.82 0.85
CA GLU A 446 16.83 -9.11 0.32
C GLU A 446 16.13 -7.84 -0.19
N GLN A 447 16.21 -6.75 0.58
CA GLN A 447 15.58 -5.49 0.21
C GLN A 447 16.23 -4.84 -1.00
N ALA A 448 17.56 -4.91 -1.10
CA ALA A 448 18.29 -4.40 -2.26
C ALA A 448 17.92 -5.22 -3.51
N ASN A 449 17.93 -6.55 -3.41
CA ASN A 449 17.52 -7.44 -4.50
C ASN A 449 16.10 -7.16 -4.97
N PHE A 450 15.13 -7.03 -4.04
CA PHE A 450 13.75 -6.67 -4.35
C PHE A 450 13.68 -5.31 -5.09
N THR A 451 14.43 -4.32 -4.63
CA THR A 451 14.45 -2.97 -5.24
C THR A 451 14.94 -3.03 -6.67
N GLN A 452 16.04 -3.77 -6.94
CA GLN A 452 16.61 -3.88 -8.26
C GLN A 452 15.74 -4.71 -9.21
N ARG A 453 15.17 -5.82 -8.72
CA ARG A 453 14.18 -6.61 -9.46
C ARG A 453 12.98 -5.75 -9.88
N PHE A 454 12.39 -4.99 -8.95
CA PHE A 454 11.27 -4.09 -9.23
C PHE A 454 11.61 -3.03 -10.28
N ARG A 455 12.81 -2.43 -10.18
CA ARG A 455 13.29 -1.41 -11.11
C ARG A 455 13.50 -1.96 -12.51
N LEU A 456 14.15 -3.12 -12.62
CA LEU A 456 14.36 -3.80 -13.91
C LEU A 456 13.05 -4.23 -14.57
N GLU A 457 12.11 -4.79 -13.81
CA GLU A 457 10.78 -5.14 -14.34
C GLU A 457 10.03 -3.90 -14.84
N ALA A 458 10.08 -2.79 -14.10
CA ALA A 458 9.45 -1.54 -14.50
C ALA A 458 10.04 -0.96 -15.80
N SER A 459 11.33 -1.20 -16.07
CA SER A 459 11.99 -0.71 -17.30
C SER A 459 11.51 -1.41 -18.57
N LEU A 460 10.85 -2.55 -18.47
CA LEU A 460 10.20 -3.19 -19.61
C LEU A 460 9.12 -2.31 -20.28
N ALA A 461 8.50 -1.40 -19.51
CA ALA A 461 7.44 -0.53 -20.04
C ALA A 461 7.94 0.59 -20.98
N TYR A 462 9.25 0.85 -21.05
CA TYR A 462 9.79 1.98 -21.81
C TYR A 462 11.05 1.68 -22.63
N SER A 463 11.34 0.42 -22.90
CA SER A 463 12.43 -0.01 -23.81
C SER A 463 13.75 0.73 -23.53
N ARG A 464 14.20 0.75 -22.27
CA ARG A 464 15.46 1.39 -21.91
C ARG A 464 16.62 0.80 -22.70
N THR A 465 17.39 1.67 -23.36
CA THR A 465 18.64 1.31 -24.02
C THR A 465 19.84 1.82 -23.21
N MET A 466 20.91 1.07 -23.18
CA MET A 466 22.18 1.44 -22.55
C MET A 466 23.38 1.05 -23.43
N SER A 467 24.55 1.62 -23.21
CA SER A 467 25.76 1.19 -23.91
C SER A 467 26.19 -0.21 -23.46
N VAL A 468 26.90 -0.95 -24.34
CA VAL A 468 27.46 -2.25 -24.01
C VAL A 468 28.39 -2.18 -22.80
N ASP A 469 29.20 -1.12 -22.68
CA ASP A 469 30.12 -0.91 -21.56
C ASP A 469 29.34 -0.72 -20.24
N HIS A 470 28.26 0.06 -20.27
CA HIS A 470 27.39 0.24 -19.10
C HIS A 470 26.78 -1.10 -18.67
N TRP A 471 26.21 -1.85 -19.64
CA TRP A 471 25.63 -3.15 -19.41
C TRP A 471 26.64 -4.14 -18.81
N ARG A 472 27.86 -4.23 -19.41
CA ARG A 472 28.94 -5.09 -18.89
C ARG A 472 29.30 -4.73 -17.45
N LYS A 473 29.62 -3.47 -17.20
CA LYS A 473 30.05 -2.98 -15.89
C LYS A 473 29.01 -3.21 -14.78
N HIS A 474 27.72 -3.00 -15.09
CA HIS A 474 26.67 -3.01 -14.07
C HIS A 474 25.89 -4.34 -14.05
N PHE A 475 25.63 -4.99 -15.18
CA PHE A 475 24.81 -6.20 -15.20
C PHE A 475 25.61 -7.51 -15.33
N LEU A 476 26.93 -7.43 -15.52
CA LEU A 476 27.80 -8.61 -15.53
C LEU A 476 28.85 -8.61 -14.41
N ASP A 477 29.47 -7.44 -14.14
CA ASP A 477 30.56 -7.35 -13.17
C ASP A 477 30.11 -6.92 -11.77
N HIS A 478 28.89 -6.40 -11.64
CA HIS A 478 28.36 -6.00 -10.35
C HIS A 478 27.73 -7.21 -9.64
N PRO A 479 28.16 -7.58 -8.42
CA PRO A 479 27.81 -8.87 -7.80
C PRO A 479 26.31 -9.07 -7.54
N LEU A 480 25.56 -8.01 -7.22
CA LEU A 480 24.10 -8.11 -7.05
C LEU A 480 23.35 -8.02 -8.37
N LEU A 481 23.70 -7.05 -9.23
CA LEU A 481 22.99 -6.87 -10.50
C LEU A 481 23.28 -7.99 -11.50
N SER A 482 24.50 -8.56 -11.51
CA SER A 482 24.81 -9.72 -12.34
C SER A 482 23.99 -10.94 -11.95
N PHE A 483 23.69 -11.13 -10.68
CA PHE A 483 22.81 -12.19 -10.21
C PHE A 483 21.40 -12.10 -10.84
N LEU A 484 20.92 -10.90 -11.13
CA LEU A 484 19.67 -10.65 -11.85
C LEU A 484 19.90 -10.69 -13.36
N GLY A 485 20.89 -9.96 -13.87
CA GLY A 485 21.14 -9.71 -15.29
C GLY A 485 21.47 -10.97 -16.10
N ARG A 486 22.18 -11.93 -15.49
CA ARG A 486 22.56 -13.20 -16.14
C ARG A 486 21.40 -14.17 -16.34
N ARG A 487 20.25 -13.93 -15.73
CA ARG A 487 19.02 -14.71 -15.88
C ARG A 487 17.98 -14.03 -16.77
N LEU A 488 18.34 -12.87 -17.33
CA LEU A 488 17.48 -12.09 -18.23
C LEU A 488 17.95 -12.23 -19.68
N ILE A 489 16.99 -12.13 -20.59
CA ILE A 489 17.22 -12.06 -22.02
C ILE A 489 17.46 -10.59 -22.38
N TRP A 490 18.52 -10.32 -23.13
CA TRP A 490 18.91 -9.00 -23.57
C TRP A 490 18.85 -8.93 -25.11
N ILE A 491 18.61 -7.77 -25.66
CA ILE A 491 18.70 -7.46 -27.10
C ILE A 491 19.96 -6.62 -27.30
N PHE A 492 20.81 -7.08 -28.20
CA PHE A 492 22.04 -6.44 -28.61
C PHE A 492 21.84 -5.84 -30.00
N CYS A 493 22.04 -4.51 -30.16
CA CYS A 493 21.79 -3.81 -31.41
C CYS A 493 22.98 -2.94 -31.83
N ASN A 494 23.05 -2.65 -33.15
CA ASN A 494 23.95 -1.62 -33.67
C ASN A 494 23.22 -0.66 -34.64
N ALA A 495 23.87 0.46 -34.96
CA ALA A 495 23.30 1.47 -35.85
C ALA A 495 23.11 1.00 -37.31
N LYS A 496 23.64 -0.18 -37.69
CA LYS A 496 23.51 -0.75 -39.03
C LYS A 496 22.31 -1.69 -39.16
N GLY A 497 21.47 -1.80 -38.12
CA GLY A 497 20.28 -2.67 -38.13
C GLY A 497 20.56 -4.13 -37.75
N TRP A 498 21.76 -4.44 -37.25
CA TRP A 498 22.00 -5.76 -36.66
C TRP A 498 21.38 -5.81 -35.25
N GLU A 499 20.62 -6.87 -35.02
CA GLU A 499 19.95 -7.12 -33.74
C GLU A 499 19.99 -8.63 -33.43
N GLN A 500 20.33 -8.98 -32.20
CA GLN A 500 20.28 -10.38 -31.73
C GLN A 500 19.94 -10.43 -30.24
N SER A 501 19.08 -11.37 -29.85
CA SER A 501 18.75 -11.61 -28.45
C SER A 501 19.67 -12.66 -27.82
N GLY A 502 19.97 -12.52 -26.51
CA GLY A 502 20.87 -13.42 -25.82
C GLY A 502 20.79 -13.35 -24.29
N ILE A 503 21.19 -14.44 -23.64
CA ILE A 503 21.40 -14.51 -22.18
C ILE A 503 22.92 -14.54 -21.92
N ALA A 504 23.36 -13.71 -20.98
CA ALA A 504 24.77 -13.65 -20.57
C ALA A 504 25.19 -14.96 -19.86
N THR A 505 26.33 -15.53 -20.26
CA THR A 505 26.87 -16.76 -19.68
C THR A 505 28.24 -16.51 -19.04
N ASN A 506 28.59 -17.34 -18.04
CA ASN A 506 29.90 -17.42 -17.43
C ASN A 506 30.69 -18.54 -18.14
N ASP A 507 31.19 -18.32 -19.33
CA ASP A 507 32.12 -19.26 -19.90
C ASP A 507 33.52 -18.99 -19.33
N GLU A 508 34.00 -19.84 -18.41
CA GLU A 508 35.30 -19.73 -17.75
C GLU A 508 36.47 -19.82 -18.77
N GLU A 509 36.22 -20.38 -19.96
CA GLU A 509 37.20 -20.54 -21.03
C GLU A 509 37.30 -19.31 -21.96
N ALA A 510 36.31 -18.41 -21.94
CA ALA A 510 36.33 -17.20 -22.77
C ALA A 510 36.81 -16.01 -21.94
N SER A 511 37.93 -15.43 -22.32
CA SER A 511 38.49 -14.19 -21.71
C SER A 511 37.57 -13.00 -21.87
N ASP A 512 36.51 -13.09 -22.68
CA ASP A 512 35.49 -12.08 -22.91
C ASP A 512 34.11 -12.58 -22.56
N CYS A 513 33.29 -11.68 -22.02
CA CYS A 513 31.89 -11.95 -21.69
C CYS A 513 31.14 -12.39 -22.94
N THR A 514 30.51 -13.56 -22.87
CA THR A 514 29.72 -14.15 -23.95
C THR A 514 28.23 -14.08 -23.58
N ALA A 515 27.39 -13.85 -24.56
CA ALA A 515 25.98 -14.16 -24.52
C ALA A 515 25.66 -15.32 -25.46
N ARG A 516 24.61 -16.05 -25.15
CA ARG A 516 24.13 -17.15 -26.01
C ARG A 516 22.68 -16.89 -26.39
N ASP A 517 22.35 -17.10 -27.64
CA ASP A 517 21.00 -17.02 -28.16
C ASP A 517 20.13 -18.22 -27.72
N PHE A 518 18.88 -18.25 -28.15
CA PHE A 518 17.92 -19.31 -27.80
C PHE A 518 18.36 -20.70 -28.26
N SER A 519 19.23 -20.83 -29.32
CA SER A 519 19.78 -22.12 -29.78
C SER A 519 21.00 -22.56 -28.98
N GLY A 520 21.58 -21.66 -28.19
CA GLY A 520 22.86 -21.89 -27.52
C GLY A 520 24.08 -21.39 -28.28
N ALA A 521 23.88 -20.83 -29.47
CA ALA A 521 24.97 -20.25 -30.25
C ALA A 521 25.50 -18.96 -29.62
N PRO A 522 26.78 -18.65 -29.73
CA PRO A 522 27.35 -17.41 -29.18
C PRO A 522 26.84 -16.20 -29.95
N VAL A 523 26.51 -15.13 -29.18
CA VAL A 523 26.18 -13.82 -29.70
C VAL A 523 27.44 -12.98 -29.75
N ASP A 524 27.76 -12.40 -30.91
CA ASP A 524 28.92 -11.53 -31.05
C ASP A 524 28.62 -10.11 -30.50
N ILE A 525 28.84 -9.96 -29.20
CA ILE A 525 28.60 -8.69 -28.47
C ILE A 525 29.51 -7.55 -29.01
N SER A 526 30.64 -7.87 -29.67
CA SER A 526 31.54 -6.85 -30.21
C SER A 526 30.90 -6.03 -31.34
N LEU A 527 29.87 -6.57 -31.98
CA LEU A 527 29.08 -5.87 -32.98
C LEU A 527 28.07 -4.90 -32.41
N ALA A 528 27.73 -5.05 -31.13
CA ALA A 528 26.68 -4.28 -30.48
C ALA A 528 27.18 -2.90 -30.03
N GLN A 529 26.33 -1.89 -30.13
CA GLN A 529 26.53 -0.55 -29.59
C GLN A 529 25.62 -0.29 -28.38
N THR A 530 24.43 -0.86 -28.45
CA THR A 530 23.39 -0.71 -27.41
C THR A 530 22.82 -2.04 -26.97
N VAL A 531 22.37 -2.06 -25.72
CA VAL A 531 21.72 -3.21 -25.09
C VAL A 531 20.41 -2.75 -24.47
N SER A 532 19.36 -3.57 -24.61
CA SER A 532 18.07 -3.37 -23.96
C SER A 532 17.50 -4.69 -23.42
N LEU A 533 16.52 -4.61 -22.52
CA LEU A 533 15.81 -5.81 -22.07
C LEU A 533 14.89 -6.32 -23.19
N TRP A 534 14.97 -7.63 -23.44
CA TRP A 534 14.08 -8.30 -24.38
C TRP A 534 12.64 -8.35 -23.84
N HIS A 535 11.67 -8.14 -24.72
CA HIS A 535 10.24 -8.27 -24.41
C HIS A 535 9.57 -9.14 -25.49
N PRO A 536 8.66 -10.09 -25.16
CA PRO A 536 8.06 -10.98 -26.14
C PRO A 536 7.27 -10.26 -27.24
N LEU A 537 6.80 -9.05 -27.00
CA LEU A 537 6.16 -8.21 -28.01
C LEU A 537 7.11 -7.74 -29.12
N SER A 538 8.41 -7.72 -28.86
CA SER A 538 9.44 -7.25 -29.82
C SER A 538 9.94 -8.33 -30.76
N SER A 539 9.51 -9.58 -30.60
CA SER A 539 9.99 -10.73 -31.37
C SER A 539 8.84 -11.47 -32.05
N ASP A 540 9.15 -12.24 -33.06
CA ASP A 540 8.18 -13.13 -33.69
C ASP A 540 7.80 -14.32 -32.77
N ALA A 541 6.68 -14.95 -33.06
CA ALA A 541 6.14 -16.04 -32.24
C ALA A 541 7.12 -17.24 -32.14
N MET A 542 7.93 -17.48 -33.15
CA MET A 542 8.89 -18.59 -33.19
C MET A 542 10.07 -18.33 -32.24
N GLU A 543 10.60 -17.09 -32.22
CA GLU A 543 11.68 -16.71 -31.32
C GLU A 543 11.17 -16.74 -29.85
N VAL A 544 9.99 -16.22 -29.61
CA VAL A 544 9.34 -16.27 -28.27
C VAL A 544 9.23 -17.72 -27.79
N GLN A 545 8.77 -18.63 -28.65
CA GLN A 545 8.64 -20.04 -28.28
C GLN A 545 9.99 -20.71 -28.01
N ARG A 546 11.02 -20.45 -28.84
CA ARG A 546 12.38 -20.96 -28.62
C ARG A 546 13.00 -20.48 -27.32
N TRP A 547 12.77 -19.20 -26.94
CA TRP A 547 13.21 -18.69 -25.63
C TRP A 547 12.49 -19.38 -24.47
N ARG A 548 11.19 -19.61 -24.57
CA ARG A 548 10.43 -20.39 -23.58
C ARG A 548 10.95 -21.80 -23.41
N ASP A 549 11.24 -22.47 -24.53
CA ASP A 549 11.82 -23.83 -24.52
C ASP A 549 13.17 -23.86 -23.83
N ARG A 550 14.07 -22.92 -24.17
CA ARG A 550 15.40 -22.83 -23.56
C ARG A 550 15.31 -22.53 -22.05
N ILE A 551 14.55 -21.53 -21.65
CA ILE A 551 14.36 -21.14 -20.22
C ILE A 551 13.88 -22.35 -19.42
N PHE A 552 12.89 -23.07 -19.91
CA PHE A 552 12.35 -24.25 -19.26
C PHE A 552 13.32 -25.43 -19.24
N ALA A 553 13.94 -25.78 -20.37
CA ALA A 553 14.87 -26.89 -20.49
C ALA A 553 16.13 -26.72 -19.63
N GLN A 554 16.62 -25.51 -19.47
CA GLN A 554 17.78 -25.19 -18.63
C GLN A 554 17.42 -24.84 -17.19
N SER A 555 16.14 -24.93 -16.81
CA SER A 555 15.64 -24.59 -15.49
C SER A 555 16.07 -23.19 -15.03
N ILE A 556 16.10 -22.20 -15.95
CA ILE A 556 16.47 -20.83 -15.63
C ILE A 556 15.30 -20.14 -14.93
N ARG A 557 15.45 -19.88 -13.64
CA ARG A 557 14.48 -19.11 -12.88
C ARG A 557 14.72 -17.61 -13.08
N GLN A 558 13.92 -16.99 -13.95
CA GLN A 558 14.03 -15.56 -14.25
C GLN A 558 13.64 -14.71 -13.03
N PRO A 559 14.30 -13.54 -12.80
CA PRO A 559 13.97 -12.66 -11.67
C PRO A 559 12.52 -12.19 -11.66
N PHE A 560 11.92 -12.05 -12.81
CA PHE A 560 10.50 -11.75 -13.06
C PHE A 560 10.08 -12.43 -14.36
N ARG A 561 8.79 -12.56 -14.58
CA ARG A 561 8.28 -13.15 -15.83
C ARG A 561 8.71 -12.30 -17.01
N GLN A 562 9.68 -12.79 -17.79
CA GLN A 562 10.15 -12.15 -19.01
C GLN A 562 9.78 -13.01 -20.23
N ALA A 563 10.29 -14.23 -20.38
CA ALA A 563 9.94 -15.10 -21.50
C ALA A 563 8.48 -15.58 -21.46
N PHE A 564 7.96 -15.79 -20.25
CA PHE A 564 6.56 -16.15 -20.01
C PHE A 564 5.71 -14.94 -19.57
N ARG A 565 6.07 -13.73 -20.05
CA ARG A 565 5.30 -12.50 -19.79
C ARG A 565 4.06 -12.48 -20.68
N GLU A 566 2.94 -12.15 -20.09
CA GLU A 566 1.71 -11.85 -20.80
C GLU A 566 1.89 -10.53 -21.57
N PHE A 567 1.53 -10.51 -22.82
CA PHE A 567 1.52 -9.31 -23.65
C PHE A 567 0.21 -9.18 -24.41
N TYR A 568 -0.16 -7.95 -24.71
CA TYR A 568 -1.45 -7.57 -25.27
C TYR A 568 -1.22 -6.76 -26.52
N THR A 569 -1.77 -7.25 -27.62
CA THR A 569 -1.89 -6.52 -28.86
C THR A 569 -3.28 -5.91 -28.97
N MET A 570 -3.42 -4.85 -29.75
CA MET A 570 -4.70 -4.20 -30.00
C MET A 570 -5.55 -5.13 -30.86
N THR A 571 -6.81 -5.35 -30.47
CA THR A 571 -7.78 -6.15 -31.26
C THR A 571 -8.42 -5.31 -32.35
N GLU A 572 -9.12 -5.96 -33.30
CA GLU A 572 -9.84 -5.28 -34.36
C GLU A 572 -10.97 -4.38 -33.80
N ASP A 573 -11.65 -4.83 -32.75
CA ASP A 573 -12.70 -4.04 -32.11
C ASP A 573 -12.14 -2.83 -31.38
N GLU A 574 -10.96 -2.93 -30.78
CA GLU A 574 -10.26 -1.79 -30.17
C GLU A 574 -9.81 -0.78 -31.23
N ARG A 575 -9.39 -1.23 -32.43
CA ARG A 575 -9.09 -0.35 -33.57
C ARG A 575 -10.35 0.37 -34.06
N LYS A 576 -11.53 -0.29 -34.05
CA LYS A 576 -12.80 0.31 -34.37
C LYS A 576 -13.29 1.31 -33.31
N ALA A 577 -13.05 1.02 -32.03
CA ALA A 577 -13.40 1.90 -30.92
C ALA A 577 -12.54 3.18 -30.86
N VAL A 578 -11.33 3.13 -31.40
CA VAL A 578 -10.36 4.21 -31.58
C VAL A 578 -9.85 4.78 -30.26
N MET A 579 -10.72 5.25 -29.35
CA MET A 579 -10.34 6.04 -28.17
C MET A 579 -10.21 5.23 -26.89
N HIS A 580 -10.76 4.02 -26.81
CA HIS A 580 -10.76 3.25 -25.57
C HIS A 580 -10.76 1.74 -25.81
N SER A 581 -10.27 1.00 -24.81
CA SER A 581 -10.45 -0.45 -24.73
C SER A 581 -11.50 -0.79 -23.68
N ASN A 582 -12.46 -1.63 -24.02
CA ASN A 582 -13.43 -2.22 -23.10
C ASN A 582 -13.22 -3.72 -22.90
N ARG A 583 -12.01 -4.22 -23.23
CA ARG A 583 -11.65 -5.64 -23.17
C ARG A 583 -11.91 -6.27 -21.81
N PHE A 584 -11.79 -5.50 -20.74
CA PHE A 584 -11.97 -5.96 -19.37
C PHE A 584 -13.20 -5.35 -18.69
N ALA A 585 -14.19 -4.87 -19.47
CA ALA A 585 -15.42 -4.31 -18.94
C ALA A 585 -16.33 -5.39 -18.33
N GLY A 586 -17.20 -5.00 -17.41
CA GLY A 586 -18.26 -5.85 -16.86
C GLY A 586 -17.81 -6.82 -15.76
N VAL A 587 -16.62 -6.67 -15.20
CA VAL A 587 -16.16 -7.51 -14.10
C VAL A 587 -16.47 -6.85 -12.77
N LEU A 588 -17.25 -7.54 -11.91
CA LEU A 588 -17.47 -7.12 -10.53
C LEU A 588 -16.25 -7.41 -9.67
N MET A 589 -15.73 -6.37 -9.01
CA MET A 589 -14.48 -6.43 -8.27
C MET A 589 -14.62 -5.94 -6.84
N ARG A 590 -13.88 -6.57 -5.91
CA ARG A 590 -13.72 -6.07 -4.53
C ARG A 590 -12.89 -4.80 -4.53
N GLN A 591 -13.52 -3.67 -4.17
CA GLN A 591 -12.91 -2.34 -4.28
C GLN A 591 -11.63 -2.18 -3.44
N HIS A 592 -11.61 -2.69 -2.20
CA HIS A 592 -10.44 -2.61 -1.34
C HIS A 592 -9.25 -3.42 -1.88
N GLN A 593 -9.52 -4.57 -2.50
CA GLN A 593 -8.49 -5.40 -3.13
C GLN A 593 -7.92 -4.71 -4.36
N LEU A 594 -8.80 -4.16 -5.22
CA LEU A 594 -8.41 -3.33 -6.36
C LEU A 594 -7.52 -2.16 -5.93
N SER A 595 -7.93 -1.39 -4.91
CA SER A 595 -7.13 -0.28 -4.39
C SER A 595 -5.75 -0.72 -3.87
N SER A 596 -5.64 -1.93 -3.34
CA SER A 596 -4.36 -2.48 -2.86
C SER A 596 -3.45 -2.87 -4.03
N LEU A 597 -4.00 -3.52 -5.06
CA LEU A 597 -3.27 -3.88 -6.28
C LEU A 597 -2.87 -2.65 -7.09
N CYS A 598 -3.77 -1.69 -7.28
CA CYS A 598 -3.46 -0.41 -7.93
C CYS A 598 -2.21 0.23 -7.30
N ARG A 599 -2.18 0.33 -5.97
CA ARG A 599 -1.01 0.87 -5.25
C ARG A 599 0.25 0.04 -5.45
N ALA A 600 0.13 -1.29 -5.46
CA ALA A 600 1.28 -2.18 -5.68
C ALA A 600 1.88 -2.01 -7.08
N ARG A 601 1.05 -1.70 -8.10
CA ARG A 601 1.43 -1.51 -9.50
C ARG A 601 1.69 -0.05 -9.89
N GLY A 602 1.68 0.88 -8.93
CA GLY A 602 1.95 2.30 -9.15
C GLY A 602 0.77 3.10 -9.69
N TRP A 603 -0.45 2.55 -9.62
CA TRP A 603 -1.68 3.28 -9.92
C TRP A 603 -2.17 4.06 -8.70
N GLU A 604 -2.74 5.21 -8.94
CA GLU A 604 -3.44 6.03 -7.94
C GLU A 604 -4.94 5.70 -7.99
N TYR A 605 -5.50 5.27 -6.87
CA TYR A 605 -6.94 5.01 -6.75
C TYR A 605 -7.45 5.37 -5.35
N ARG A 606 -8.51 6.17 -5.32
CA ARG A 606 -9.25 6.48 -4.09
C ARG A 606 -10.54 5.66 -4.08
N LEU A 607 -10.88 5.14 -2.90
CA LEU A 607 -12.09 4.34 -2.74
C LEU A 607 -13.33 5.19 -3.01
N MET A 608 -14.29 4.64 -3.76
CA MET A 608 -15.59 5.25 -4.05
C MET A 608 -16.56 4.99 -2.91
N GLY A 609 -17.42 5.97 -2.62
CA GLY A 609 -18.45 5.88 -1.58
C GLY A 609 -19.42 7.04 -1.63
N THR A 610 -20.49 7.00 -0.83
CA THR A 610 -21.47 8.09 -0.74
C THR A 610 -20.84 9.36 -0.18
N GLY A 611 -21.08 10.48 -0.84
CA GLY A 611 -20.62 11.82 -0.43
C GLY A 611 -19.30 12.26 -1.06
N PHE A 612 -18.77 11.54 -2.03
CA PHE A 612 -17.65 12.00 -2.85
C PHE A 612 -18.14 12.48 -4.21
N ASP A 613 -18.22 13.81 -4.37
CA ASP A 613 -18.55 14.48 -5.63
C ASP A 613 -17.34 14.43 -6.60
N GLY A 614 -17.00 13.26 -7.12
CA GLY A 614 -15.92 13.16 -8.09
C GLY A 614 -15.66 11.73 -8.54
N PHE A 615 -15.53 11.57 -9.85
CA PHE A 615 -15.07 10.33 -10.47
C PHE A 615 -13.64 10.01 -10.01
N ASN A 616 -13.49 9.05 -9.12
CA ASN A 616 -12.19 8.54 -8.69
C ASN A 616 -11.85 7.31 -9.54
N VAL A 617 -11.30 7.54 -10.73
CA VAL A 617 -10.81 6.46 -11.58
C VAL A 617 -9.40 6.04 -11.18
N PRO A 618 -9.11 4.73 -11.10
CA PRO A 618 -7.74 4.25 -11.08
C PRO A 618 -6.94 4.88 -12.23
N SER A 619 -5.82 5.54 -11.91
CA SER A 619 -4.99 6.21 -12.92
C SER A 619 -3.50 5.98 -12.66
N LYS A 620 -2.70 5.98 -13.74
CA LYS A 620 -1.25 5.81 -13.67
C LYS A 620 -0.56 6.82 -14.58
N ALA A 621 0.39 7.57 -14.03
CA ALA A 621 1.26 8.42 -14.81
C ALA A 621 2.34 7.59 -15.52
N LEU A 622 2.63 7.93 -16.76
CA LEU A 622 3.63 7.32 -17.65
C LEU A 622 4.60 8.44 -18.12
N PRO A 623 5.45 8.95 -17.21
CA PRO A 623 6.20 10.19 -17.43
C PRO A 623 7.17 10.09 -18.60
N GLN A 624 7.77 8.92 -18.86
CA GLN A 624 8.69 8.70 -19.99
C GLN A 624 8.03 8.94 -21.35
N TRP A 625 6.70 8.84 -21.41
CA TRP A 625 5.89 9.00 -22.61
C TRP A 625 5.04 10.28 -22.59
N ASN A 626 5.17 11.11 -21.55
CA ASN A 626 4.30 12.25 -21.28
C ASN A 626 2.80 11.87 -21.35
N MET A 627 2.47 10.70 -20.78
CA MET A 627 1.13 10.14 -20.87
C MET A 627 0.56 9.82 -19.49
N ARG A 628 -0.73 9.65 -19.43
CA ARG A 628 -1.50 9.13 -18.30
C ARG A 628 -2.52 8.12 -18.83
N VAL A 629 -2.72 7.04 -18.08
CA VAL A 629 -3.78 6.08 -18.34
C VAL A 629 -4.80 6.11 -17.21
N GLU A 630 -6.06 5.90 -17.56
CA GLU A 630 -7.19 5.75 -16.65
C GLU A 630 -7.92 4.43 -16.91
N PHE A 631 -8.23 3.71 -15.84
CA PHE A 631 -9.07 2.52 -15.87
C PHE A 631 -10.40 2.86 -15.20
N TYR A 632 -11.44 2.99 -15.99
CA TYR A 632 -12.77 3.36 -15.53
C TYR A 632 -13.41 2.22 -14.74
N VAL A 633 -13.92 2.55 -13.58
CA VAL A 633 -14.72 1.68 -12.73
C VAL A 633 -15.95 2.46 -12.26
N ASP A 634 -17.06 1.78 -12.07
CA ASP A 634 -18.32 2.37 -11.67
C ASP A 634 -18.96 1.60 -10.51
N ILE A 635 -19.94 2.18 -9.87
CA ILE A 635 -20.74 1.49 -8.86
C ILE A 635 -21.63 0.49 -9.60
N PRO A 636 -21.72 -0.78 -9.15
CA PRO A 636 -22.66 -1.75 -9.74
C PRO A 636 -24.06 -1.19 -9.76
N SER A 637 -24.81 -1.41 -10.86
CA SER A 637 -26.07 -0.73 -11.14
C SER A 637 -27.16 -1.07 -10.11
N ASP A 638 -27.79 -0.05 -9.52
CA ASP A 638 -29.01 -0.14 -8.69
C ASP A 638 -30.30 -0.41 -9.49
N ARG A 639 -30.20 -0.52 -10.82
CA ARG A 639 -31.40 -0.56 -11.67
C ARG A 639 -32.11 -1.90 -11.67
N ASP A 640 -31.49 -2.97 -11.19
CA ASP A 640 -32.15 -4.26 -11.05
C ASP A 640 -32.73 -4.43 -9.64
N PRO A 641 -34.08 -4.54 -9.50
CA PRO A 641 -34.72 -4.81 -8.22
C PRO A 641 -34.28 -6.14 -7.59
N SER A 642 -33.82 -7.13 -8.39
CA SER A 642 -33.36 -8.43 -7.91
C SER A 642 -31.99 -8.34 -7.22
N LEU A 643 -31.18 -7.33 -7.56
CA LEU A 643 -29.87 -7.09 -6.95
C LEU A 643 -29.94 -6.33 -5.61
N LYS A 644 -31.09 -5.74 -5.27
CA LYS A 644 -31.26 -5.06 -3.97
C LYS A 644 -31.06 -6.01 -2.79
N ASP A 645 -31.38 -7.28 -2.96
CA ASP A 645 -31.19 -8.32 -1.95
C ASP A 645 -29.83 -9.03 -2.04
N SER A 646 -29.03 -8.78 -3.09
CA SER A 646 -27.74 -9.45 -3.33
C SER A 646 -26.57 -8.91 -2.48
N GLY A 647 -26.76 -7.79 -1.76
CA GLY A 647 -25.70 -7.15 -0.99
C GLY A 647 -24.59 -6.47 -1.82
N LEU A 648 -24.72 -6.42 -3.16
CA LEU A 648 -23.70 -5.82 -4.04
C LEU A 648 -23.51 -4.32 -3.83
N ASN A 649 -24.56 -3.62 -3.35
CA ASN A 649 -24.50 -2.22 -2.94
C ASN A 649 -24.15 -2.02 -1.46
N GLU A 650 -23.70 -3.09 -0.79
CA GLU A 650 -23.25 -2.97 0.60
C GLU A 650 -22.12 -1.94 0.72
N GLN A 651 -22.31 -1.06 1.68
CA GLN A 651 -21.28 -0.10 2.09
C GLN A 651 -20.65 -0.55 3.40
N SER A 652 -19.35 -0.30 3.52
CA SER A 652 -18.70 -0.41 4.82
C SER A 652 -19.31 0.62 5.79
N GLY A 653 -19.16 0.41 7.08
CA GLY A 653 -19.60 1.38 8.10
C GLY A 653 -19.04 2.81 7.93
N SER A 654 -18.11 3.01 6.99
CA SER A 654 -17.55 4.31 6.59
C SER A 654 -18.19 4.89 5.31
N GLY A 655 -19.26 4.31 4.80
CA GLY A 655 -19.94 4.76 3.56
C GLY A 655 -19.16 4.47 2.27
N ILE A 656 -18.17 3.58 2.30
CA ILE A 656 -17.39 3.16 1.12
C ILE A 656 -18.02 1.92 0.50
N ASN A 657 -18.20 1.92 -0.81
CA ASN A 657 -18.73 0.77 -1.54
C ASN A 657 -17.78 -0.42 -1.43
N LEU A 658 -18.31 -1.62 -1.20
CA LEU A 658 -17.52 -2.83 -1.13
C LEU A 658 -17.09 -3.32 -2.51
N PHE A 659 -17.91 -3.08 -3.52
CA PHE A 659 -17.73 -3.57 -4.89
C PHE A 659 -17.77 -2.43 -5.90
N VAL A 660 -17.10 -2.65 -7.03
CA VAL A 660 -17.12 -1.79 -8.22
C VAL A 660 -17.15 -2.68 -9.47
N SER A 661 -17.72 -2.17 -10.55
CA SER A 661 -17.73 -2.79 -11.87
C SER A 661 -16.67 -2.15 -12.77
N SER A 662 -15.93 -2.97 -13.53
CA SER A 662 -14.96 -2.46 -14.52
C SER A 662 -15.67 -1.94 -15.78
N ASP A 663 -15.03 -0.96 -16.43
CA ASP A 663 -15.51 -0.38 -17.69
C ASP A 663 -14.33 -0.24 -18.68
N GLN A 664 -13.86 0.93 -18.99
CA GLN A 664 -12.96 1.24 -20.10
C GLN A 664 -11.55 1.57 -19.62
N VAL A 665 -10.58 1.36 -20.50
CA VAL A 665 -9.21 1.86 -20.36
C VAL A 665 -9.00 2.96 -21.39
N ARG A 666 -8.54 4.14 -20.94
CA ARG A 666 -8.30 5.33 -21.78
C ARG A 666 -6.93 5.91 -21.53
N PHE A 667 -6.33 6.49 -22.58
CA PHE A 667 -5.01 7.12 -22.51
C PHE A 667 -5.12 8.62 -22.77
N TYR A 668 -4.26 9.39 -22.10
CA TYR A 668 -4.26 10.85 -22.16
C TYR A 668 -2.83 11.38 -22.36
N ARG A 669 -2.70 12.44 -23.17
CA ARG A 669 -1.50 13.26 -23.31
C ARG A 669 -1.88 14.72 -23.09
N ASP A 670 -1.16 15.43 -22.21
CA ASP A 670 -1.45 16.84 -21.88
C ASP A 670 -2.95 17.11 -21.57
N ARG A 671 -3.60 16.21 -20.84
CA ARG A 671 -5.03 16.21 -20.45
C ARG A 671 -6.03 15.94 -21.60
N HIS A 672 -5.57 15.70 -22.80
CA HIS A 672 -6.43 15.31 -23.93
C HIS A 672 -6.39 13.80 -24.08
N GLU A 673 -7.53 13.21 -24.33
CA GLU A 673 -7.66 11.80 -24.67
C GLU A 673 -6.98 11.55 -26.02
N ILE A 674 -6.23 10.48 -26.15
CA ILE A 674 -5.53 10.10 -27.38
C ILE A 674 -6.06 8.77 -27.90
N PRO A 675 -6.07 8.59 -29.25
CA PRO A 675 -6.42 7.33 -29.87
C PRO A 675 -5.48 6.20 -29.43
N LEU A 676 -6.00 4.96 -29.36
CA LEU A 676 -5.22 3.79 -28.93
C LEU A 676 -4.03 3.49 -29.86
N ASP A 677 -4.15 3.78 -31.17
CA ASP A 677 -3.08 3.59 -32.15
C ASP A 677 -1.91 4.59 -32.01
N GLU A 678 -2.11 5.71 -31.31
CA GLU A 678 -1.03 6.61 -30.91
C GLU A 678 -0.27 6.16 -29.65
N VAL A 679 -0.78 5.15 -28.94
CA VAL A 679 -0.13 4.60 -27.75
C VAL A 679 0.95 3.61 -28.18
N PRO A 680 2.21 3.76 -27.74
CA PRO A 680 3.24 2.78 -28.06
C PRO A 680 2.82 1.36 -27.64
N ALA A 681 2.98 0.39 -28.54
CA ALA A 681 2.49 -0.97 -28.34
C ALA A 681 2.96 -1.60 -27.01
N LEU A 682 4.19 -1.32 -26.60
CA LEU A 682 4.74 -1.78 -25.34
C LEU A 682 4.03 -1.17 -24.13
N VAL A 683 3.75 0.13 -24.16
CA VAL A 683 3.00 0.84 -23.10
C VAL A 683 1.59 0.28 -23.00
N TYR A 684 0.93 0.13 -24.15
CA TYR A 684 -0.39 -0.48 -24.23
C TYR A 684 -0.40 -1.88 -23.59
N SER A 685 0.52 -2.74 -24.00
CA SER A 685 0.65 -4.11 -23.50
C SER A 685 0.84 -4.15 -21.97
N GLU A 686 1.75 -3.36 -21.42
CA GLU A 686 2.05 -3.35 -19.99
C GLU A 686 0.91 -2.77 -19.15
N VAL A 687 0.17 -1.80 -19.69
CA VAL A 687 -1.04 -1.28 -19.05
C VAL A 687 -2.15 -2.33 -19.02
N MET A 688 -2.41 -2.98 -20.16
CA MET A 688 -3.45 -4.01 -20.25
C MET A 688 -3.13 -5.22 -19.35
N ARG A 689 -1.85 -5.54 -19.18
CA ARG A 689 -1.37 -6.55 -18.22
C ARG A 689 -1.69 -6.16 -16.76
N ASP A 690 -1.55 -4.90 -16.39
CA ASP A 690 -1.96 -4.43 -15.06
C ASP A 690 -3.49 -4.57 -14.89
N VAL A 691 -4.27 -4.20 -15.89
CA VAL A 691 -5.74 -4.27 -15.85
C VAL A 691 -6.24 -5.71 -15.81
N ASP A 692 -5.65 -6.62 -16.60
CA ASP A 692 -5.96 -8.07 -16.50
C ASP A 692 -5.68 -8.62 -15.10
N LEU A 693 -4.57 -8.23 -14.49
CA LEU A 693 -4.27 -8.60 -13.10
C LEU A 693 -5.35 -8.09 -12.13
N PHE A 694 -5.81 -6.85 -12.29
CA PHE A 694 -6.85 -6.27 -11.42
C PHE A 694 -8.18 -7.01 -11.57
N THR A 695 -8.64 -7.21 -12.80
CA THR A 695 -9.90 -7.90 -13.10
C THR A 695 -9.83 -9.39 -12.77
N SER A 696 -8.66 -10.02 -12.83
CA SER A 696 -8.50 -11.44 -12.47
C SER A 696 -8.50 -11.68 -10.97
N VAL A 697 -7.72 -10.89 -10.22
CA VAL A 697 -7.50 -11.11 -8.77
C VAL A 697 -8.66 -10.57 -7.93
N CYS A 698 -9.25 -9.43 -8.33
CA CYS A 698 -10.32 -8.78 -7.57
C CYS A 698 -11.72 -9.27 -7.93
N ALA A 699 -11.86 -10.04 -9.01
CA ALA A 699 -13.16 -10.52 -9.50
C ALA A 699 -13.92 -11.33 -8.45
N ILE A 700 -15.23 -11.11 -8.41
CA ILE A 700 -16.22 -11.92 -7.69
C ILE A 700 -17.30 -12.48 -8.62
N GLY A 701 -17.43 -11.94 -9.82
CA GLY A 701 -18.41 -12.32 -10.84
C GLY A 701 -18.46 -11.28 -11.95
N ASP A 702 -19.41 -11.44 -12.83
CA ASP A 702 -19.71 -10.50 -13.91
C ASP A 702 -20.89 -9.60 -13.53
N ASP A 703 -20.89 -8.37 -14.01
CA ASP A 703 -21.97 -7.41 -13.80
C ASP A 703 -23.08 -7.64 -14.83
N GLU A 704 -24.27 -8.00 -14.38
CA GLU A 704 -25.42 -8.32 -15.22
C GLU A 704 -25.84 -7.18 -16.16
N LYS A 705 -25.56 -5.92 -15.81
CA LYS A 705 -25.82 -4.77 -16.71
C LYS A 705 -25.07 -4.89 -18.06
N TRP A 706 -24.04 -5.70 -18.13
CA TRP A 706 -23.25 -5.97 -19.32
C TRP A 706 -23.75 -7.19 -20.10
N ALA A 707 -24.63 -8.01 -19.51
CA ALA A 707 -25.19 -9.21 -20.14
C ALA A 707 -26.09 -8.89 -21.35
N ASP A 708 -26.83 -7.79 -21.27
CA ASP A 708 -27.84 -7.40 -22.26
C ASP A 708 -27.33 -6.43 -23.32
N GLN A 709 -26.03 -6.36 -23.56
CA GLN A 709 -25.43 -5.41 -24.52
C GLN A 709 -25.62 -3.92 -24.19
N GLY A 710 -26.25 -3.55 -23.08
CA GLY A 710 -26.51 -2.19 -22.60
C GLY A 710 -26.46 -1.05 -23.66
N ASP A 711 -26.85 0.13 -23.35
CA ASP A 711 -26.78 1.32 -24.25
C ASP A 711 -25.35 1.60 -24.80
N ARG A 712 -24.32 0.92 -24.36
CA ARG A 712 -22.92 1.10 -24.78
C ARG A 712 -22.45 0.10 -25.83
N GLY A 713 -23.32 -0.78 -26.33
CA GLY A 713 -23.02 -1.67 -27.44
C GLY A 713 -21.94 -2.74 -27.18
N THR A 714 -21.67 -3.06 -25.93
CA THR A 714 -20.60 -3.96 -25.53
C THR A 714 -21.18 -5.21 -24.87
N GLY A 715 -21.69 -6.17 -25.62
CA GLY A 715 -22.08 -7.50 -25.11
C GLY A 715 -20.97 -8.14 -24.28
N LEU A 716 -21.30 -9.16 -23.51
CA LEU A 716 -20.32 -9.92 -22.71
C LEU A 716 -19.14 -10.31 -23.60
N LEU A 717 -17.95 -10.07 -23.07
CA LEU A 717 -16.67 -10.33 -23.72
C LEU A 717 -16.53 -11.75 -24.31
N ALA A 718 -17.20 -12.75 -23.73
CA ALA A 718 -17.16 -14.13 -24.18
C ALA A 718 -17.68 -14.33 -25.61
N GLU A 719 -18.59 -13.47 -26.11
CA GLU A 719 -19.15 -13.58 -27.46
C GLU A 719 -18.43 -12.71 -28.50
N ARG A 720 -17.61 -11.75 -28.06
CA ARG A 720 -17.04 -10.70 -28.92
C ARG A 720 -15.62 -10.92 -29.36
N PHE A 721 -14.83 -11.63 -28.55
CA PHE A 721 -13.46 -11.88 -28.97
C PHE A 721 -13.42 -13.19 -29.74
N ASP A 722 -13.24 -13.06 -31.03
CA ASP A 722 -12.78 -14.18 -31.83
C ASP A 722 -11.51 -14.73 -31.16
N VAL A 723 -11.54 -16.01 -30.82
CA VAL A 723 -10.44 -16.70 -30.12
C VAL A 723 -9.13 -16.54 -30.89
N GLU A 724 -9.20 -16.26 -32.20
CA GLU A 724 -8.03 -16.00 -33.05
C GLU A 724 -7.35 -14.65 -32.70
N GLU A 725 -8.08 -13.60 -32.30
CA GLU A 725 -7.49 -12.31 -31.90
C GLU A 725 -6.79 -12.35 -30.53
N LEU A 726 -7.13 -13.31 -29.71
CA LEU A 726 -6.52 -13.53 -28.38
C LEU A 726 -5.45 -14.63 -28.38
N SER A 727 -5.03 -15.05 -29.57
CA SER A 727 -4.14 -16.20 -29.79
C SER A 727 -2.87 -16.12 -28.92
N ALA A 728 -2.24 -14.97 -28.80
CA ALA A 728 -0.99 -14.79 -28.06
C ALA A 728 -1.08 -15.17 -26.57
N LEU A 729 -2.20 -14.81 -25.89
CA LEU A 729 -2.41 -15.18 -24.48
C LEU A 729 -2.81 -16.64 -24.33
N VAL A 730 -3.63 -17.13 -25.24
CA VAL A 730 -4.03 -18.53 -25.30
C VAL A 730 -2.81 -19.40 -25.57
N GLU A 731 -1.96 -19.05 -26.52
CA GLU A 731 -0.71 -19.72 -26.84
C GLU A 731 0.27 -19.72 -25.66
N LEU A 732 0.39 -18.58 -24.97
CA LEU A 732 1.21 -18.47 -23.76
C LEU A 732 0.73 -19.47 -22.69
N ARG A 733 -0.56 -19.47 -22.35
CA ARG A 733 -1.13 -20.35 -21.33
C ARG A 733 -1.09 -21.82 -21.76
N ALA A 734 -1.36 -22.11 -23.03
CA ALA A 734 -1.18 -23.44 -23.60
C ALA A 734 0.28 -23.91 -23.48
N SER A 735 1.22 -23.03 -23.80
CA SER A 735 2.66 -23.29 -23.69
C SER A 735 3.07 -23.59 -22.24
N ILE A 736 2.55 -22.82 -21.26
CA ILE A 736 2.78 -23.04 -19.82
C ILE A 736 2.16 -24.39 -19.40
N LEU A 737 0.89 -24.61 -19.71
CA LEU A 737 0.16 -25.81 -19.30
C LEU A 737 0.78 -27.10 -19.88
N ASN A 738 1.20 -27.10 -21.14
CA ASN A 738 1.86 -28.23 -21.75
C ASN A 738 3.19 -28.60 -21.07
N ARG A 739 3.86 -27.67 -20.40
CA ARG A 739 5.08 -27.91 -19.61
C ARG A 739 4.81 -28.29 -18.17
N VAL A 740 3.76 -27.73 -17.58
CA VAL A 740 3.41 -27.91 -16.16
C VAL A 740 2.62 -29.19 -15.93
N LEU A 741 1.61 -29.48 -16.77
CA LEU A 741 0.72 -30.63 -16.60
C LEU A 741 1.46 -31.98 -16.49
N PRO A 742 2.50 -32.29 -17.34
CA PRO A 742 3.24 -33.55 -17.21
C PRO A 742 3.88 -33.78 -15.85
N GLN A 743 4.09 -32.72 -15.05
CA GLN A 743 4.70 -32.78 -13.73
C GLN A 743 3.65 -32.83 -12.59
N THR A 744 2.36 -32.95 -12.94
CA THR A 744 1.26 -32.99 -11.99
C THR A 744 0.61 -34.37 -11.89
N PRO A 745 -0.05 -34.67 -10.75
CA PRO A 745 -0.80 -35.93 -10.57
C PRO A 745 -1.99 -36.10 -11.54
N ILE A 746 -2.46 -35.02 -12.16
CA ILE A 746 -3.58 -35.02 -13.11
C ILE A 746 -3.15 -35.11 -14.57
N ALA A 747 -1.84 -35.31 -14.88
CA ALA A 747 -1.26 -35.31 -16.22
C ALA A 747 -2.06 -36.17 -17.22
N ASN A 748 -2.39 -37.41 -16.84
CA ASN A 748 -3.05 -38.39 -17.72
C ASN A 748 -4.54 -38.10 -17.95
N ARG A 749 -5.10 -37.13 -17.25
CA ARG A 749 -6.52 -36.74 -17.31
C ARG A 749 -6.74 -35.37 -17.94
N CYS A 750 -5.65 -34.69 -18.31
CA CYS A 750 -5.73 -33.32 -18.82
C CYS A 750 -4.97 -33.21 -20.14
N ARG A 751 -5.52 -32.49 -21.11
CA ARG A 751 -4.85 -32.13 -22.36
C ARG A 751 -5.27 -30.74 -22.82
N VAL A 752 -4.35 -30.05 -23.45
CA VAL A 752 -4.64 -28.75 -24.08
C VAL A 752 -5.09 -29.00 -25.52
N GLU A 753 -6.27 -28.50 -25.85
CA GLU A 753 -6.85 -28.56 -27.21
C GLU A 753 -7.27 -27.15 -27.65
N LYS A 754 -6.54 -26.55 -28.59
CA LYS A 754 -6.77 -25.17 -29.04
C LYS A 754 -6.81 -24.18 -27.86
N SER A 755 -7.96 -23.54 -27.62
CA SER A 755 -8.20 -22.57 -26.54
C SER A 755 -8.76 -23.17 -25.24
N TRP A 756 -8.76 -24.50 -25.12
CA TRP A 756 -9.35 -25.22 -24.00
C TRP A 756 -8.36 -26.15 -23.31
N LEU A 757 -8.45 -26.21 -22.00
CA LEU A 757 -7.94 -27.32 -21.21
C LEU A 757 -9.07 -28.34 -21.05
N VAL A 758 -8.93 -29.50 -21.68
CA VAL A 758 -9.88 -30.60 -21.57
C VAL A 758 -9.48 -31.48 -20.41
N ILE A 759 -10.44 -31.78 -19.53
CA ILE A 759 -10.23 -32.52 -18.29
C ILE A 759 -11.19 -33.70 -18.25
N GLN A 760 -10.66 -34.90 -18.03
CA GLN A 760 -11.44 -36.10 -17.85
C GLN A 760 -11.63 -36.38 -16.36
N GLY A 761 -12.82 -36.08 -15.84
CA GLY A 761 -13.28 -36.51 -14.53
C GLY A 761 -13.87 -37.91 -14.54
N GLN A 762 -14.43 -38.35 -13.40
CA GLN A 762 -15.20 -39.58 -13.30
C GLN A 762 -16.68 -39.39 -13.66
N LEU A 763 -17.23 -38.21 -13.34
CA LEU A 763 -18.63 -37.85 -13.58
C LEU A 763 -18.84 -37.18 -14.95
N GLY A 764 -17.77 -36.64 -15.57
CA GLY A 764 -17.90 -35.94 -16.83
C GLY A 764 -16.58 -35.55 -17.49
N THR A 765 -16.71 -34.97 -18.69
CA THR A 765 -15.61 -34.31 -19.40
C THR A 765 -15.84 -32.83 -19.35
N TYR A 766 -14.81 -32.12 -18.90
CA TYR A 766 -14.87 -30.68 -18.66
C TYR A 766 -13.92 -29.95 -19.59
N HIS A 767 -14.33 -28.74 -19.99
CA HIS A 767 -13.51 -27.81 -20.76
C HIS A 767 -13.30 -26.55 -19.95
N VAL A 768 -12.06 -26.15 -19.72
CA VAL A 768 -11.71 -24.87 -19.09
C VAL A 768 -11.05 -23.99 -20.12
N GLN A 769 -11.64 -22.82 -20.36
CA GLN A 769 -11.14 -21.89 -21.37
C GLN A 769 -9.83 -21.23 -20.93
N LEU A 770 -8.84 -21.19 -21.79
CA LEU A 770 -7.52 -20.69 -21.47
C LEU A 770 -7.46 -19.15 -21.31
N PHE A 771 -8.34 -18.43 -21.99
CA PHE A 771 -8.36 -16.97 -21.87
C PHE A 771 -9.01 -16.49 -20.56
N TRP A 772 -10.25 -16.93 -20.27
CA TRP A 772 -11.02 -16.51 -19.10
C TRP A 772 -10.84 -17.39 -17.87
N GLY A 773 -10.55 -18.65 -18.09
CA GLY A 773 -10.64 -19.66 -17.06
C GLY A 773 -12.09 -20.11 -16.76
N GLY A 774 -13.06 -19.75 -17.60
CA GLY A 774 -14.43 -20.29 -17.50
C GLY A 774 -14.44 -21.80 -17.65
N ALA A 775 -15.20 -22.51 -16.79
CA ALA A 775 -15.31 -23.98 -16.83
C ALA A 775 -16.67 -24.39 -17.37
N MET A 776 -16.70 -25.42 -18.21
CA MET A 776 -17.89 -25.98 -18.80
C MET A 776 -17.92 -27.51 -18.59
N LEU A 777 -19.06 -28.08 -18.20
CA LEU A 777 -19.33 -29.51 -18.33
C LEU A 777 -19.74 -29.77 -19.77
N PHE A 778 -18.94 -30.56 -20.50
CA PHE A 778 -19.13 -30.82 -21.94
C PHE A 778 -19.81 -32.18 -22.19
N VAL A 779 -19.49 -33.17 -21.39
CA VAL A 779 -20.11 -34.50 -21.42
C VAL A 779 -20.52 -34.85 -19.99
N PRO A 780 -21.76 -35.21 -19.71
CA PRO A 780 -22.89 -35.44 -20.64
C PRO A 780 -23.46 -34.14 -21.27
N PRO A 781 -24.00 -34.24 -22.51
CA PRO A 781 -24.67 -33.12 -23.17
C PRO A 781 -26.02 -32.81 -22.51
N PRO A 782 -26.60 -31.56 -22.65
CA PRO A 782 -25.99 -30.45 -23.40
C PRO A 782 -24.82 -29.80 -22.62
N PRO A 783 -23.87 -29.17 -23.33
CA PRO A 783 -22.80 -28.40 -22.67
C PRO A 783 -23.37 -27.28 -21.77
N ARG A 784 -22.83 -27.13 -20.57
CA ARG A 784 -23.26 -26.10 -19.62
C ARG A 784 -22.12 -25.50 -18.82
N TRP A 785 -22.18 -24.20 -18.57
CA TRP A 785 -21.21 -23.50 -17.76
C TRP A 785 -21.29 -23.91 -16.29
N LEU A 786 -20.14 -24.00 -15.64
CA LEU A 786 -20.02 -24.35 -14.24
C LEU A 786 -19.49 -23.16 -13.45
N ASN A 787 -20.20 -22.84 -12.35
CA ASN A 787 -19.71 -21.91 -11.36
C ASN A 787 -19.03 -22.66 -10.22
N ILE A 788 -17.69 -22.72 -10.25
CA ILE A 788 -16.90 -23.44 -9.24
C ILE A 788 -16.66 -22.52 -8.03
N PRO A 789 -17.20 -22.87 -6.84
CA PRO A 789 -17.06 -22.04 -5.65
C PRO A 789 -15.62 -21.82 -5.25
N ARG A 790 -15.27 -20.57 -4.89
CA ARG A 790 -13.91 -20.18 -4.49
C ARG A 790 -13.30 -21.05 -3.39
N PRO A 791 -14.00 -21.46 -2.31
CA PRO A 791 -13.45 -22.33 -1.27
C PRO A 791 -12.88 -23.65 -1.80
N LEU A 792 -13.51 -24.25 -2.84
CA LEU A 792 -12.98 -25.47 -3.47
C LEU A 792 -11.65 -25.22 -4.17
N LEU A 793 -11.51 -24.07 -4.82
CA LEU A 793 -10.27 -23.70 -5.51
C LEU A 793 -9.15 -23.36 -4.52
N ASP A 794 -9.47 -22.69 -3.43
CA ASP A 794 -8.51 -22.32 -2.39
C ASP A 794 -8.02 -23.54 -1.58
N ALA A 795 -8.82 -24.61 -1.51
CA ALA A 795 -8.45 -25.87 -0.88
C ALA A 795 -7.42 -26.69 -1.70
N VAL A 796 -7.26 -26.40 -2.99
CA VAL A 796 -6.29 -27.09 -3.85
C VAL A 796 -4.87 -26.65 -3.49
N HIS A 797 -4.03 -27.59 -3.09
CA HIS A 797 -2.60 -27.34 -2.91
C HIS A 797 -1.85 -27.65 -4.21
N LEU A 798 -1.31 -26.61 -4.84
CA LEU A 798 -0.45 -26.73 -6.02
C LEU A 798 1.02 -26.74 -5.58
N ASP A 799 1.72 -27.86 -5.74
CA ASP A 799 3.17 -27.86 -5.58
C ASP A 799 3.83 -27.54 -6.94
N LEU A 800 4.26 -26.31 -7.09
CA LEU A 800 4.93 -25.79 -8.28
C LEU A 800 6.42 -25.53 -8.03
N SER A 801 6.97 -26.00 -6.92
CA SER A 801 8.36 -25.73 -6.50
C SER A 801 9.41 -26.24 -7.48
N ALA A 802 9.12 -27.35 -8.16
CA ALA A 802 9.99 -27.94 -9.16
C ALA A 802 9.95 -27.21 -10.54
N ILE A 803 8.99 -26.31 -10.73
CA ILE A 803 8.77 -25.64 -12.02
C ILE A 803 9.58 -24.33 -12.03
N PRO A 804 10.47 -24.13 -13.03
CA PRO A 804 11.38 -22.98 -13.05
C PRO A 804 10.73 -21.67 -13.54
N ILE A 805 9.42 -21.65 -13.70
CA ILE A 805 8.68 -20.50 -14.22
C ILE A 805 7.59 -20.05 -13.25
N ASP A 806 7.44 -18.75 -13.10
CA ASP A 806 6.30 -18.16 -12.39
C ASP A 806 5.09 -18.14 -13.33
N ILE A 807 4.00 -18.78 -12.92
CA ILE A 807 2.73 -18.75 -13.67
C ILE A 807 1.89 -17.52 -13.28
N ASP A 808 1.07 -17.03 -14.22
CA ASP A 808 0.12 -15.95 -13.93
C ASP A 808 -1.06 -16.46 -13.08
N TYR A 809 -1.72 -15.51 -12.40
CA TYR A 809 -2.85 -15.82 -11.51
C TYR A 809 -3.97 -16.59 -12.24
N ARG A 810 -4.26 -16.25 -13.50
CA ARG A 810 -5.33 -16.89 -14.27
C ARG A 810 -4.95 -18.33 -14.65
N THR A 811 -3.70 -18.56 -15.05
CA THR A 811 -3.18 -19.93 -15.29
C THR A 811 -3.20 -20.76 -14.01
N GLU A 812 -2.85 -20.17 -12.86
CA GLU A 812 -2.98 -20.83 -11.57
C GLU A 812 -4.44 -21.21 -11.27
N MET A 813 -5.39 -20.34 -11.53
CA MET A 813 -6.82 -20.62 -11.34
C MET A 813 -7.33 -21.71 -12.30
N ILE A 814 -6.85 -21.74 -13.54
CA ILE A 814 -7.14 -22.81 -14.51
C ILE A 814 -6.63 -24.17 -13.97
N LEU A 815 -5.40 -24.20 -13.44
CA LEU A 815 -4.85 -25.42 -12.84
C LEU A 815 -5.67 -25.86 -11.60
N ARG A 816 -6.02 -24.95 -10.71
CA ARG A 816 -6.86 -25.26 -9.54
C ARG A 816 -8.22 -25.85 -9.96
N LYS A 817 -8.86 -25.28 -10.99
CA LYS A 817 -10.09 -25.83 -11.58
C LYS A 817 -9.86 -27.23 -12.15
N ALA A 818 -8.74 -27.43 -12.82
CA ALA A 818 -8.39 -28.75 -13.36
C ALA A 818 -8.24 -29.80 -12.26
N TYR A 819 -7.63 -29.47 -11.12
CA TYR A 819 -7.54 -30.41 -10.00
C TYR A 819 -8.90 -30.73 -9.40
N VAL A 820 -9.76 -29.73 -9.18
CA VAL A 820 -11.14 -29.94 -8.66
C VAL A 820 -11.94 -30.81 -9.61
N LEU A 821 -11.91 -30.52 -10.91
CA LEU A 821 -12.71 -31.22 -11.93
C LEU A 821 -12.14 -32.61 -12.28
N ALA A 822 -10.86 -32.79 -12.17
CA ALA A 822 -10.27 -34.13 -12.35
C ALA A 822 -10.69 -35.10 -11.23
N ASP A 823 -10.89 -34.59 -10.02
CA ASP A 823 -11.34 -35.35 -8.85
C ASP A 823 -12.82 -35.04 -8.51
N ASP A 824 -13.66 -34.86 -9.53
CA ASP A 824 -15.07 -34.44 -9.43
C ASP A 824 -15.91 -35.26 -8.45
N TRP A 825 -15.61 -36.52 -8.27
CA TRP A 825 -16.27 -37.42 -7.33
C TRP A 825 -16.00 -37.07 -5.84
N LYS A 826 -14.99 -36.27 -5.56
CA LYS A 826 -14.66 -35.78 -4.21
C LYS A 826 -15.36 -34.46 -3.86
N ILE A 827 -16.11 -33.89 -4.79
CA ILE A 827 -16.78 -32.62 -4.59
C ILE A 827 -17.95 -32.82 -3.63
N ASP A 828 -17.91 -32.12 -2.50
CA ASP A 828 -18.93 -32.17 -1.42
C ASP A 828 -19.79 -30.90 -1.36
N SER A 829 -19.49 -29.89 -2.19
CA SER A 829 -20.27 -28.65 -2.27
C SER A 829 -21.66 -28.90 -2.86
N PRO A 830 -22.75 -28.62 -2.11
CA PRO A 830 -24.13 -28.82 -2.59
C PRO A 830 -24.44 -28.05 -3.88
N ASP A 831 -23.89 -26.83 -4.02
CA ASP A 831 -24.09 -26.00 -5.20
C ASP A 831 -23.41 -26.60 -6.43
N MET A 832 -22.22 -27.14 -6.26
CA MET A 832 -21.48 -27.77 -7.35
C MET A 832 -22.13 -29.12 -7.74
N ILE A 833 -22.56 -29.93 -6.76
CA ILE A 833 -23.22 -31.20 -6.99
C ILE A 833 -24.49 -30.97 -7.82
N ARG A 834 -25.29 -29.96 -7.51
CA ARG A 834 -26.51 -29.61 -8.30
C ARG A 834 -26.17 -29.28 -9.76
N GLN A 835 -25.06 -28.60 -10.02
CA GLN A 835 -24.61 -28.28 -11.37
C GLN A 835 -24.10 -29.51 -12.13
N LEU A 836 -23.60 -30.52 -11.44
CA LEU A 836 -23.10 -31.75 -12.05
C LEU A 836 -24.19 -32.80 -12.32
N MET A 837 -25.36 -32.69 -11.64
CA MET A 837 -26.47 -33.59 -11.87
C MET A 837 -27.05 -33.37 -13.27
N PRO A 838 -27.40 -34.46 -13.99
CA PRO A 838 -28.22 -34.33 -15.22
C PRO A 838 -29.59 -33.76 -14.86
N GLU A 839 -30.12 -32.89 -15.74
CA GLU A 839 -31.52 -32.41 -15.63
C GLU A 839 -32.54 -33.52 -15.83
#